data_d269edbebd6512aa0536702fd4911106
#
_entry.id   d269edbebd6512aa0536702fd4911106
#
_cell.length_a   1.000
_cell.length_b   1.000
_cell.length_c   1.000
_cell.angle_alpha   90.00
_cell.angle_beta   90.00
_cell.angle_gamma   90.00
#
_symmetry.space_group_name_H-M   'P 1'
#
loop_
_entity.id
_entity.type
_entity.pdbx_description
1 polymer ?
#
loop_
_entity_poly.entity_id
_entity_poly.type
_entity_poly.pdbx_seq_one_letter_code
_entity_poly.pdbx_strand_id
1 'polypeptide(L)'
;MSNRLAGSTSPYLLQHADNPVDWWPWGEAAFAEARRRDVPILLSVGYAACHWCHVMAHESFEDAEVAAYLNGHFVAVKVDREERPDVDAVYMEATTRMTGQGGWPMTVFCTPDGEPFYCGTYYPPAPRHGMPSFRQLLEAVVDAWRDRRDDVVASGAKVAQELAAPRGGLVGAPPPDAEDLDAALQACVRDYDEARGGFGGAPKFPPSMLLEFLLRHHARTGVRVALDMVEHSCAAMARGGMYDQLGGGFARYSVDAEWIVPHFEKMLYDNALLIRVYTHLWRSTGSAFARRVALESADFLVRELRTPEGGFASALDADSLDASGKSVEGAFYAWTPAQLADVLGPDDGAWAARLFAVSETGTFEHGMSVLQLLADPDDPARYDSVRERLFRARAERTPPARDDKVVAAWNGLAIAALAEAGALFDRPDLVEAAIAAGDLLVSVHLGAAGAAPAHTADAADDAEHGDDHGQDWGDRLARTSRDGAAGPNAGVLEDYADTAEGFLALYAVTSDDAWLTFAGVLLDVVLGHFTGENGEFFDTADDAEQLFRRPQDPTDNATPSGWTAVAGALLSYAAYTGSAEHRDAAGVALGLVRPLGRQAPRAIGWGLAVAEAWLDGPREIAVVGPFDDAATRALRRVALMATAPGAVVAVGEPAEDGGGPVALLRDRPLQDGHPAAYVCRHFVCRAPTGDAAELAAQVGSRDAG
;
A
#
# COMPACT_ATOMS: atom_id res chain seq x y z
N MET A 1 14.52 -28.67 -16.22
CA MET A 1 15.59 -27.62 -16.26
C MET A 1 14.87 -26.32 -15.97
N SER A 2 15.37 -25.58 -15.01
CA SER A 2 14.79 -24.28 -14.66
C SER A 2 14.89 -23.32 -15.85
N ASN A 3 13.89 -22.50 -16.04
CA ASN A 3 13.84 -21.45 -17.04
C ASN A 3 14.59 -20.18 -16.58
N ARG A 4 14.48 -19.07 -17.33
CA ARG A 4 15.22 -17.83 -17.05
C ARG A 4 14.80 -17.11 -15.76
N LEU A 5 13.66 -17.49 -15.16
CA LEU A 5 13.18 -16.90 -13.90
C LEU A 5 13.96 -17.39 -12.67
N ALA A 6 14.76 -18.45 -12.79
CA ALA A 6 15.53 -19.00 -11.66
C ALA A 6 16.51 -18.02 -11.00
N GLY A 7 16.92 -16.97 -11.70
CA GLY A 7 17.78 -15.90 -11.18
C GLY A 7 17.03 -14.67 -10.64
N SER A 8 15.71 -14.70 -10.57
CA SER A 8 14.89 -13.56 -10.13
C SER A 8 14.92 -13.38 -8.62
N THR A 9 14.76 -12.15 -8.17
CA THR A 9 14.56 -11.80 -6.75
C THR A 9 13.10 -11.98 -6.31
N SER A 10 12.14 -11.87 -7.23
CA SER A 10 10.71 -12.01 -6.98
C SER A 10 10.34 -13.45 -6.59
N PRO A 11 9.72 -13.68 -5.41
CA PRO A 11 9.14 -14.98 -5.06
C PRO A 11 8.11 -15.45 -6.08
N TYR A 12 7.28 -14.55 -6.63
CA TYR A 12 6.32 -14.90 -7.68
C TYR A 12 6.97 -15.44 -8.94
N LEU A 13 8.04 -14.81 -9.43
CA LEU A 13 8.76 -15.31 -10.59
C LEU A 13 9.44 -16.65 -10.29
N LEU A 14 10.01 -16.81 -9.09
CA LEU A 14 10.63 -18.05 -8.65
C LEU A 14 9.63 -19.22 -8.56
N GLN A 15 8.37 -18.99 -8.18
CA GLN A 15 7.31 -20.02 -8.22
C GLN A 15 7.12 -20.61 -9.62
N HIS A 16 7.47 -19.87 -10.67
CA HIS A 16 7.37 -20.31 -12.06
C HIS A 16 8.69 -20.75 -12.69
N ALA A 17 9.81 -20.76 -11.92
CA ALA A 17 11.13 -21.08 -12.44
C ALA A 17 11.26 -22.51 -12.99
N ASP A 18 10.51 -23.45 -12.41
CA ASP A 18 10.54 -24.87 -12.82
C ASP A 18 9.35 -25.27 -13.71
N ASN A 19 8.52 -24.30 -14.14
CA ASN A 19 7.46 -24.57 -15.10
C ASN A 19 8.03 -25.11 -16.43
N PRO A 20 7.29 -25.99 -17.15
CA PRO A 20 7.66 -26.42 -18.48
C PRO A 20 7.56 -25.30 -19.54
N VAL A 21 6.87 -24.19 -19.24
CA VAL A 21 6.88 -22.97 -20.05
C VAL A 21 8.25 -22.27 -19.92
N ASP A 22 8.86 -21.94 -21.07
CA ASP A 22 10.13 -21.19 -21.13
C ASP A 22 9.88 -19.69 -20.87
N TRP A 23 9.60 -19.36 -19.62
CA TRP A 23 9.31 -18.00 -19.17
C TRP A 23 10.53 -17.09 -19.28
N TRP A 24 10.30 -15.88 -19.78
CA TRP A 24 11.24 -14.77 -19.76
C TRP A 24 10.82 -13.74 -18.68
N PRO A 25 11.75 -13.12 -17.97
CA PRO A 25 11.46 -11.90 -17.24
C PRO A 25 11.16 -10.76 -18.24
N TRP A 26 10.48 -9.71 -17.79
CA TRP A 26 10.29 -8.50 -18.58
C TRP A 26 11.64 -7.86 -18.89
N GLY A 27 11.85 -7.44 -20.15
CA GLY A 27 13.04 -6.73 -20.59
C GLY A 27 13.33 -6.92 -22.06
N GLU A 28 14.24 -6.12 -22.60
CA GLU A 28 14.59 -6.06 -24.03
C GLU A 28 14.99 -7.42 -24.64
N ALA A 29 15.59 -8.31 -23.84
CA ALA A 29 15.96 -9.64 -24.31
C ALA A 29 14.76 -10.48 -24.76
N ALA A 30 13.61 -10.37 -24.06
CA ALA A 30 12.37 -11.05 -24.44
C ALA A 30 11.79 -10.47 -25.74
N PHE A 31 11.79 -9.15 -25.88
CA PHE A 31 11.32 -8.46 -27.10
C PHE A 31 12.22 -8.76 -28.31
N ALA A 32 13.55 -8.75 -28.13
CA ALA A 32 14.50 -9.12 -29.18
C ALA A 32 14.29 -10.57 -29.64
N GLU A 33 14.01 -11.50 -28.72
CA GLU A 33 13.71 -12.90 -29.08
C GLU A 33 12.38 -13.01 -29.85
N ALA A 34 11.35 -12.26 -29.45
CA ALA A 34 10.07 -12.23 -30.15
C ALA A 34 10.24 -11.69 -31.60
N ARG A 35 11.00 -10.61 -31.78
CA ARG A 35 11.35 -10.07 -33.09
C ARG A 35 12.17 -11.07 -33.92
N ARG A 36 13.16 -11.71 -33.33
CA ARG A 36 14.02 -12.70 -34.00
C ARG A 36 13.22 -13.91 -34.49
N ARG A 37 12.26 -14.41 -33.67
CA ARG A 37 11.42 -15.58 -34.02
C ARG A 37 10.21 -15.20 -34.86
N ASP A 38 9.90 -13.93 -34.94
CA ASP A 38 8.70 -13.40 -35.60
C ASP A 38 7.39 -13.96 -35.04
N VAL A 39 7.28 -14.02 -33.69
CA VAL A 39 6.14 -14.56 -32.95
C VAL A 39 5.59 -13.52 -31.98
N PRO A 40 4.29 -13.60 -31.63
CA PRO A 40 3.71 -12.71 -30.65
C PRO A 40 4.25 -13.02 -29.23
N ILE A 41 4.14 -12.03 -28.35
CA ILE A 41 4.43 -12.14 -26.93
C ILE A 41 3.15 -12.54 -26.19
N LEU A 42 3.25 -13.53 -25.30
CA LEU A 42 2.29 -13.74 -24.22
C LEU A 42 2.83 -13.08 -22.97
N LEU A 43 2.19 -12.02 -22.53
CA LEU A 43 2.48 -11.35 -21.25
C LEU A 43 1.52 -11.86 -20.18
N SER A 44 2.04 -12.43 -19.11
CA SER A 44 1.28 -12.90 -17.95
C SER A 44 1.73 -12.13 -16.71
N VAL A 45 0.81 -11.35 -16.12
CA VAL A 45 1.07 -10.51 -14.96
C VAL A 45 0.28 -11.02 -13.77
N GLY A 46 0.91 -11.04 -12.59
CA GLY A 46 0.29 -11.47 -11.34
C GLY A 46 1.18 -11.12 -10.15
N TYR A 47 0.96 -11.75 -9.00
CA TYR A 47 1.75 -11.59 -7.77
C TYR A 47 1.70 -12.87 -6.92
N ALA A 48 2.59 -12.98 -5.92
CA ALA A 48 2.83 -14.24 -5.21
C ALA A 48 1.62 -14.74 -4.42
N ALA A 49 0.86 -13.86 -3.75
CA ALA A 49 -0.30 -14.24 -2.93
C ALA A 49 -1.61 -14.40 -3.75
N CYS A 50 -1.57 -14.29 -5.07
CA CYS A 50 -2.74 -14.30 -5.95
C CYS A 50 -3.29 -15.71 -6.16
N HIS A 51 -4.38 -16.09 -5.49
CA HIS A 51 -5.04 -17.38 -5.60
C HIS A 51 -5.33 -17.79 -7.07
N TRP A 52 -5.98 -16.94 -7.86
CA TRP A 52 -6.29 -17.25 -9.26
C TRP A 52 -5.06 -17.36 -10.17
N CYS A 53 -3.93 -16.74 -9.77
CA CYS A 53 -2.66 -16.95 -10.46
C CYS A 53 -2.11 -18.36 -10.21
N HIS A 54 -2.25 -18.89 -8.98
CA HIS A 54 -1.90 -20.27 -8.64
C HIS A 54 -2.80 -21.25 -9.38
N VAL A 55 -4.12 -21.01 -9.40
CA VAL A 55 -5.07 -21.85 -10.15
C VAL A 55 -4.67 -21.93 -11.63
N MET A 56 -4.39 -20.79 -12.29
CA MET A 56 -3.98 -20.79 -13.70
C MET A 56 -2.63 -21.47 -13.93
N ALA A 57 -1.70 -21.36 -12.97
CA ALA A 57 -0.41 -22.03 -13.03
C ALA A 57 -0.60 -23.56 -13.06
N HIS A 58 -1.33 -24.10 -12.10
CA HIS A 58 -1.58 -25.55 -11.99
C HIS A 58 -2.41 -26.10 -13.14
N GLU A 59 -3.43 -25.36 -13.58
CA GLU A 59 -4.33 -25.83 -14.63
C GLU A 59 -3.77 -25.70 -16.06
N SER A 60 -2.84 -24.76 -16.30
CA SER A 60 -2.38 -24.42 -17.65
C SER A 60 -0.87 -24.34 -17.81
N PHE A 61 -0.12 -23.71 -16.91
CA PHE A 61 1.31 -23.49 -17.10
C PHE A 61 2.18 -24.70 -16.73
N GLU A 62 1.66 -25.61 -15.91
CA GLU A 62 2.29 -26.90 -15.57
C GLU A 62 1.95 -28.02 -16.58
N ASP A 63 0.96 -27.80 -17.45
CA ASP A 63 0.61 -28.75 -18.49
C ASP A 63 1.67 -28.79 -19.61
N ALA A 64 2.23 -29.95 -19.84
CA ALA A 64 3.34 -30.13 -20.80
C ALA A 64 2.93 -29.87 -22.27
N GLU A 65 1.67 -30.15 -22.65
CA GLU A 65 1.19 -29.91 -24.01
C GLU A 65 0.93 -28.43 -24.26
N VAL A 66 0.35 -27.73 -23.27
CA VAL A 66 0.17 -26.29 -23.30
C VAL A 66 1.53 -25.60 -23.37
N ALA A 67 2.48 -26.01 -22.51
CA ALA A 67 3.83 -25.46 -22.48
C ALA A 67 4.58 -25.68 -23.80
N ALA A 68 4.51 -26.87 -24.38
CA ALA A 68 5.14 -27.16 -25.68
C ALA A 68 4.58 -26.26 -26.80
N TYR A 69 3.28 -25.98 -26.76
CA TYR A 69 2.64 -25.09 -27.73
C TYR A 69 3.07 -23.63 -27.52
N LEU A 70 3.06 -23.17 -26.28
CA LEU A 70 3.53 -21.82 -25.91
C LEU A 70 4.97 -21.60 -26.36
N ASN A 71 5.87 -22.50 -25.98
CA ASN A 71 7.29 -22.41 -26.31
C ASN A 71 7.55 -22.42 -27.84
N GLY A 72 6.69 -23.11 -28.62
CA GLY A 72 6.78 -23.15 -30.06
C GLY A 72 6.31 -21.89 -30.78
N HIS A 73 5.30 -21.21 -30.26
CA HIS A 73 4.57 -20.17 -30.99
C HIS A 73 4.62 -18.78 -30.36
N PHE A 74 5.11 -18.63 -29.14
CA PHE A 74 5.16 -17.38 -28.40
C PHE A 74 6.54 -17.15 -27.77
N VAL A 75 6.83 -15.92 -27.38
CA VAL A 75 7.73 -15.61 -26.29
C VAL A 75 6.85 -15.32 -25.08
N ALA A 76 6.96 -16.18 -24.06
CA ALA A 76 6.14 -16.07 -22.85
C ALA A 76 6.89 -15.21 -21.82
N VAL A 77 6.33 -14.06 -21.46
CA VAL A 77 6.89 -13.12 -20.49
C VAL A 77 6.08 -13.16 -19.21
N LYS A 78 6.76 -13.28 -18.07
CA LYS A 78 6.15 -13.26 -16.74
C LYS A 78 6.53 -11.98 -16.02
N VAL A 79 5.54 -11.30 -15.41
CA VAL A 79 5.73 -10.05 -14.68
C VAL A 79 5.14 -10.17 -13.30
N ASP A 80 5.92 -9.81 -12.28
CA ASP A 80 5.44 -9.53 -10.95
C ASP A 80 4.97 -8.06 -10.89
N ARG A 81 3.66 -7.84 -10.71
CA ARG A 81 3.08 -6.50 -10.62
C ARG A 81 3.63 -5.67 -9.45
N GLU A 82 4.11 -6.35 -8.43
CA GLU A 82 4.64 -5.70 -7.24
C GLU A 82 6.06 -5.17 -7.49
N GLU A 83 6.84 -5.83 -8.36
CA GLU A 83 8.16 -5.35 -8.80
C GLU A 83 8.06 -4.35 -9.98
N ARG A 84 7.06 -4.54 -10.88
CA ARG A 84 6.86 -3.71 -12.08
C ARG A 84 5.42 -3.16 -12.15
N PRO A 85 5.03 -2.30 -11.21
CA PRO A 85 3.71 -1.68 -11.21
C PRO A 85 3.47 -0.77 -12.42
N ASP A 86 4.51 -0.23 -13.00
CA ASP A 86 4.49 0.55 -14.23
C ASP A 86 4.01 -0.27 -15.43
N VAL A 87 4.53 -1.48 -15.60
CA VAL A 87 4.09 -2.43 -16.63
C VAL A 87 2.66 -2.88 -16.35
N ASP A 88 2.37 -3.25 -15.10
CA ASP A 88 1.02 -3.65 -14.68
C ASP A 88 -0.01 -2.57 -15.01
N ALA A 89 0.22 -1.32 -14.63
CA ALA A 89 -0.70 -0.21 -14.84
C ALA A 89 -1.01 0.03 -16.32
N VAL A 90 0.01 0.01 -17.17
CA VAL A 90 -0.14 0.25 -18.60
C VAL A 90 -0.97 -0.86 -19.28
N TYR A 91 -0.68 -2.12 -18.97
CA TYR A 91 -1.40 -3.25 -19.57
C TYR A 91 -2.75 -3.53 -18.88
N MET A 92 -2.92 -3.18 -17.61
CA MET A 92 -4.22 -3.24 -16.93
C MET A 92 -5.20 -2.22 -17.53
N GLU A 93 -4.73 -1.03 -17.90
CA GLU A 93 -5.58 -0.07 -18.62
C GLU A 93 -5.99 -0.60 -19.99
N ALA A 94 -5.06 -1.21 -20.75
CA ALA A 94 -5.39 -1.88 -22.00
C ALA A 94 -6.44 -2.97 -21.79
N THR A 95 -6.24 -3.82 -20.77
CA THR A 95 -7.16 -4.91 -20.43
C THR A 95 -8.54 -4.40 -20.07
N THR A 96 -8.64 -3.42 -19.19
CA THR A 96 -9.91 -2.81 -18.78
C THR A 96 -10.64 -2.16 -19.96
N ARG A 97 -9.90 -1.47 -20.82
CA ARG A 97 -10.48 -0.82 -22.04
C ARG A 97 -11.04 -1.81 -23.04
N MET A 98 -10.35 -2.93 -23.25
CA MET A 98 -10.72 -3.96 -24.23
C MET A 98 -11.81 -4.89 -23.73
N THR A 99 -11.84 -5.19 -22.42
CA THR A 99 -12.73 -6.23 -21.83
C THR A 99 -13.86 -5.65 -20.98
N GLY A 100 -13.74 -4.39 -20.55
CA GLY A 100 -14.66 -3.73 -19.60
C GLY A 100 -14.35 -4.06 -18.14
N GLN A 101 -13.34 -4.89 -17.84
CA GLN A 101 -12.93 -5.28 -16.50
C GLN A 101 -11.43 -5.56 -16.42
N GLY A 102 -10.84 -5.40 -15.24
CA GLY A 102 -9.46 -5.74 -14.94
C GLY A 102 -9.36 -6.80 -13.83
N GLY A 103 -8.17 -7.31 -13.60
CA GLY A 103 -7.88 -8.26 -12.51
C GLY A 103 -6.68 -9.17 -12.83
N TRP A 104 -6.25 -9.91 -11.83
CA TRP A 104 -5.16 -10.87 -11.94
C TRP A 104 -5.66 -12.30 -11.74
N PRO A 105 -5.05 -13.29 -12.46
CA PRO A 105 -3.95 -13.10 -13.42
C PRO A 105 -4.39 -12.26 -14.61
N MET A 106 -3.51 -11.38 -15.11
CA MET A 106 -3.73 -10.65 -16.35
C MET A 106 -3.01 -11.36 -17.49
N THR A 107 -3.71 -11.59 -18.60
CA THR A 107 -3.20 -12.27 -19.78
C THR A 107 -3.30 -11.34 -20.97
N VAL A 108 -2.18 -10.94 -21.56
CA VAL A 108 -2.13 -10.02 -22.69
C VAL A 108 -1.31 -10.62 -23.82
N PHE A 109 -1.81 -10.51 -25.04
CA PHE A 109 -1.05 -10.84 -26.24
C PHE A 109 -0.61 -9.55 -26.94
N CYS A 110 0.71 -9.45 -27.13
CA CYS A 110 1.34 -8.26 -27.69
C CYS A 110 2.06 -8.60 -29.00
N THR A 111 2.24 -7.58 -29.86
CA THR A 111 3.20 -7.62 -30.94
C THR A 111 4.63 -7.74 -30.36
N PRO A 112 5.65 -8.09 -31.18
CA PRO A 112 7.05 -8.08 -30.74
C PRO A 112 7.56 -6.71 -30.27
N ASP A 113 6.82 -5.64 -30.49
CA ASP A 113 7.10 -4.27 -30.03
C ASP A 113 6.29 -3.89 -28.76
N GLY A 114 5.61 -4.86 -28.14
CA GLY A 114 4.88 -4.67 -26.90
C GLY A 114 3.47 -4.10 -27.04
N GLU A 115 2.95 -3.88 -28.25
CA GLU A 115 1.64 -3.31 -28.48
C GLU A 115 0.53 -4.36 -28.25
N PRO A 116 -0.40 -4.14 -27.29
CA PRO A 116 -1.41 -5.13 -26.94
C PRO A 116 -2.51 -5.21 -28.01
N PHE A 117 -2.80 -6.41 -28.51
CA PHE A 117 -3.86 -6.64 -29.48
C PHE A 117 -4.99 -7.54 -28.98
N TYR A 118 -4.77 -8.25 -27.87
CA TYR A 118 -5.80 -9.04 -27.18
C TYR A 118 -5.50 -9.11 -25.69
N CYS A 119 -6.51 -8.90 -24.85
CA CYS A 119 -6.39 -8.90 -23.40
C CYS A 119 -7.46 -9.76 -22.76
N GLY A 120 -7.15 -10.25 -21.56
CA GLY A 120 -8.07 -10.96 -20.68
C GLY A 120 -7.47 -11.18 -19.31
N THR A 121 -8.16 -11.96 -18.50
CA THR A 121 -7.71 -12.35 -17.16
C THR A 121 -7.44 -13.85 -17.10
N TYR A 122 -8.12 -14.56 -16.23
CA TYR A 122 -8.02 -16.02 -16.13
C TYR A 122 -8.71 -16.75 -17.31
N TYR A 123 -8.11 -17.87 -17.77
CA TYR A 123 -8.69 -18.79 -18.74
C TYR A 123 -8.63 -20.23 -18.23
N PRO A 124 -9.76 -20.98 -18.28
CA PRO A 124 -9.82 -22.35 -17.79
C PRO A 124 -9.10 -23.36 -18.71
N PRO A 125 -8.73 -24.56 -18.21
CA PRO A 125 -8.09 -25.61 -19.01
C PRO A 125 -9.05 -26.25 -20.03
N ALA A 126 -10.36 -26.19 -19.76
CA ALA A 126 -11.43 -26.67 -20.65
C ALA A 126 -12.50 -25.57 -20.78
N PRO A 127 -13.25 -25.50 -21.91
CA PRO A 127 -14.30 -24.49 -22.08
C PRO A 127 -15.33 -24.55 -20.96
N ARG A 128 -15.56 -23.40 -20.29
CA ARG A 128 -16.47 -23.28 -19.14
C ARG A 128 -17.17 -21.94 -19.11
N HIS A 129 -18.47 -21.91 -18.81
CA HIS A 129 -19.26 -20.68 -18.66
C HIS A 129 -19.20 -19.71 -19.86
N GLY A 130 -19.08 -20.23 -21.08
CA GLY A 130 -18.97 -19.42 -22.30
C GLY A 130 -17.55 -18.91 -22.61
N MET A 131 -16.58 -19.19 -21.76
CA MET A 131 -15.17 -18.91 -22.01
C MET A 131 -14.51 -20.07 -22.78
N PRO A 132 -13.62 -19.77 -23.76
CA PRO A 132 -12.79 -20.79 -24.39
C PRO A 132 -11.78 -21.35 -23.39
N SER A 133 -11.23 -22.53 -23.66
CA SER A 133 -10.06 -23.00 -22.92
C SER A 133 -8.83 -22.15 -23.27
N PHE A 134 -7.85 -22.13 -22.35
CA PHE A 134 -6.59 -21.43 -22.62
C PHE A 134 -5.92 -21.94 -23.89
N ARG A 135 -5.92 -23.25 -24.12
CA ARG A 135 -5.39 -23.86 -25.35
C ARG A 135 -6.09 -23.37 -26.63
N GLN A 136 -7.43 -23.30 -26.62
CA GLN A 136 -8.18 -22.79 -27.76
C GLN A 136 -7.89 -21.30 -28.04
N LEU A 137 -7.69 -20.52 -26.98
CA LEU A 137 -7.28 -19.12 -27.12
C LEU A 137 -5.91 -19.00 -27.79
N LEU A 138 -4.92 -19.78 -27.33
CA LEU A 138 -3.57 -19.79 -27.92
C LEU A 138 -3.60 -20.12 -29.40
N GLU A 139 -4.39 -21.15 -29.79
CA GLU A 139 -4.57 -21.56 -31.19
C GLU A 139 -5.20 -20.44 -32.03
N ALA A 140 -6.24 -19.79 -31.52
CA ALA A 140 -6.90 -18.68 -32.21
C ALA A 140 -5.97 -17.46 -32.41
N VAL A 141 -5.11 -17.17 -31.43
CA VAL A 141 -4.11 -16.11 -31.53
C VAL A 141 -3.04 -16.43 -32.58
N VAL A 142 -2.53 -17.67 -32.60
CA VAL A 142 -1.55 -18.11 -33.60
C VAL A 142 -2.14 -18.07 -35.00
N ASP A 143 -3.41 -18.53 -35.20
CA ASP A 143 -4.08 -18.45 -36.48
C ASP A 143 -4.27 -17.01 -36.94
N ALA A 144 -4.66 -16.11 -36.02
CA ALA A 144 -4.79 -14.68 -36.33
C ALA A 144 -3.43 -14.06 -36.72
N TRP A 145 -2.35 -14.39 -35.99
CA TRP A 145 -1.00 -13.92 -36.25
C TRP A 145 -0.47 -14.38 -37.59
N ARG A 146 -0.77 -15.63 -38.00
CA ARG A 146 -0.35 -16.20 -39.27
C ARG A 146 -1.18 -15.68 -40.46
N ASP A 147 -2.52 -15.64 -40.31
CA ASP A 147 -3.42 -15.47 -41.45
C ASP A 147 -3.92 -14.01 -41.59
N ARG A 148 -3.84 -13.18 -40.52
CA ARG A 148 -4.35 -11.80 -40.49
C ARG A 148 -3.39 -10.86 -39.78
N ARG A 149 -2.09 -11.05 -40.00
CA ARG A 149 -1.01 -10.34 -39.30
C ARG A 149 -1.16 -8.82 -39.37
N ASP A 150 -1.38 -8.27 -40.56
CA ASP A 150 -1.50 -6.84 -40.78
C ASP A 150 -2.65 -6.22 -39.95
N ASP A 151 -3.75 -6.94 -39.84
CA ASP A 151 -4.90 -6.53 -39.02
C ASP A 151 -4.56 -6.55 -37.53
N VAL A 152 -3.83 -7.59 -37.09
CA VAL A 152 -3.40 -7.74 -35.69
C VAL A 152 -2.44 -6.62 -35.29
N VAL A 153 -1.41 -6.35 -36.11
CA VAL A 153 -0.43 -5.28 -35.87
C VAL A 153 -1.12 -3.92 -35.88
N ALA A 154 -2.00 -3.65 -36.87
CA ALA A 154 -2.74 -2.40 -36.93
C ALA A 154 -3.67 -2.20 -35.70
N SER A 155 -4.26 -3.27 -35.21
CA SER A 155 -5.09 -3.23 -34.00
C SER A 155 -4.26 -2.91 -32.76
N GLY A 156 -3.10 -3.55 -32.58
CA GLY A 156 -2.18 -3.27 -31.47
C GLY A 156 -1.70 -1.84 -31.49
N ALA A 157 -1.21 -1.37 -32.63
CA ALA A 157 -0.74 0.01 -32.79
C ALA A 157 -1.86 1.03 -32.48
N LYS A 158 -3.09 0.75 -32.90
CA LYS A 158 -4.24 1.62 -32.60
C LYS A 158 -4.50 1.69 -31.08
N VAL A 159 -4.51 0.56 -30.39
CA VAL A 159 -4.71 0.51 -28.93
C VAL A 159 -3.59 1.27 -28.22
N ALA A 160 -2.33 1.01 -28.57
CA ALA A 160 -1.18 1.71 -28.01
C ALA A 160 -1.26 3.23 -28.25
N GLN A 161 -1.63 3.67 -29.45
CA GLN A 161 -1.82 5.09 -29.77
C GLN A 161 -2.95 5.74 -28.96
N GLU A 162 -4.09 5.05 -28.82
CA GLU A 162 -5.21 5.54 -28.01
C GLU A 162 -4.86 5.65 -26.53
N LEU A 163 -4.05 4.73 -26.01
CA LEU A 163 -3.57 4.75 -24.63
C LEU A 163 -2.48 5.80 -24.41
N ALA A 164 -1.63 6.04 -25.39
CA ALA A 164 -0.58 7.06 -25.34
C ALA A 164 -1.14 8.50 -25.44
N ALA A 165 -2.40 8.68 -25.83
CA ALA A 165 -3.00 10.01 -25.93
C ALA A 165 -3.03 10.72 -24.57
N PRO A 166 -2.62 12.00 -24.48
CA PRO A 166 -2.61 12.73 -23.22
C PRO A 166 -3.99 12.75 -22.56
N ARG A 167 -4.06 12.48 -21.29
CA ARG A 167 -5.28 12.66 -20.48
C ARG A 167 -5.45 14.15 -20.23
N GLY A 168 -6.23 14.84 -21.07
CA GLY A 168 -6.52 16.26 -20.88
C GLY A 168 -7.35 16.52 -19.62
N GLY A 169 -7.05 17.62 -18.91
CA GLY A 169 -7.90 18.18 -17.86
C GLY A 169 -7.52 17.82 -16.41
N LEU A 170 -6.43 17.11 -16.19
CA LEU A 170 -5.97 16.80 -14.82
C LEU A 170 -5.11 17.92 -14.19
N VAL A 171 -4.61 18.86 -14.99
CA VAL A 171 -3.67 19.88 -14.54
C VAL A 171 -4.29 21.28 -14.64
N GLY A 172 -3.92 22.16 -13.69
CA GLY A 172 -4.30 23.59 -13.73
C GLY A 172 -5.58 23.95 -12.98
N ALA A 173 -6.26 22.98 -12.35
CA ALA A 173 -7.32 23.32 -11.40
C ALA A 173 -6.69 23.76 -10.05
N PRO A 174 -7.27 24.75 -9.35
CA PRO A 174 -6.83 25.08 -8.01
C PRO A 174 -7.10 23.94 -7.03
N PRO A 175 -6.38 23.85 -5.91
CA PRO A 175 -6.70 22.92 -4.83
C PRO A 175 -8.19 23.01 -4.44
N PRO A 176 -8.79 21.92 -3.92
CA PRO A 176 -10.19 21.93 -3.52
C PRO A 176 -10.45 22.90 -2.37
N ASP A 177 -11.62 23.50 -2.38
CA ASP A 177 -12.14 24.35 -1.32
C ASP A 177 -13.10 23.58 -0.38
N ALA A 178 -13.64 24.27 0.64
CA ALA A 178 -14.55 23.64 1.61
C ALA A 178 -15.81 23.07 0.96
N GLU A 179 -16.36 23.72 -0.08
CA GLU A 179 -17.54 23.24 -0.79
C GLU A 179 -17.27 21.95 -1.56
N ASP A 180 -16.07 21.82 -2.12
CA ASP A 180 -15.63 20.59 -2.80
C ASP A 180 -15.57 19.39 -1.83
N LEU A 181 -15.01 19.61 -0.64
CA LEU A 181 -14.89 18.55 0.38
C LEU A 181 -16.26 18.20 1.01
N ASP A 182 -17.12 19.19 1.23
CA ASP A 182 -18.49 18.95 1.65
C ASP A 182 -19.28 18.16 0.59
N ALA A 183 -19.09 18.45 -0.70
CA ALA A 183 -19.71 17.71 -1.79
C ALA A 183 -19.20 16.26 -1.87
N ALA A 184 -17.90 16.03 -1.62
CA ALA A 184 -17.31 14.69 -1.52
C ALA A 184 -17.93 13.90 -0.35
N LEU A 185 -18.08 14.51 0.84
CA LEU A 185 -18.79 13.89 1.97
C LEU A 185 -20.23 13.50 1.60
N GLN A 186 -20.96 14.39 0.91
CA GLN A 186 -22.35 14.09 0.48
C GLN A 186 -22.38 12.92 -0.52
N ALA A 187 -21.37 12.77 -1.37
CA ALA A 187 -21.24 11.60 -2.24
C ALA A 187 -20.99 10.33 -1.43
N CYS A 188 -20.10 10.39 -0.43
CA CYS A 188 -19.87 9.26 0.50
C CYS A 188 -21.17 8.85 1.22
N VAL A 189 -21.95 9.79 1.73
CA VAL A 189 -23.23 9.50 2.41
C VAL A 189 -24.21 8.77 1.50
N ARG A 190 -24.28 9.14 0.21
CA ARG A 190 -25.16 8.45 -0.75
C ARG A 190 -24.75 7.01 -1.05
N ASP A 191 -23.43 6.74 -1.05
CA ASP A 191 -22.87 5.44 -1.45
C ASP A 191 -22.62 4.50 -0.25
N TYR A 192 -22.87 5.00 0.96
CA TYR A 192 -22.61 4.29 2.21
C TYR A 192 -23.58 3.14 2.43
N ASP A 193 -23.09 1.96 2.80
CA ASP A 193 -23.91 0.82 3.22
C ASP A 193 -24.30 0.97 4.70
N GLU A 194 -25.45 1.60 4.95
CA GLU A 194 -25.95 1.83 6.31
C GLU A 194 -26.26 0.54 7.09
N ALA A 195 -26.50 -0.57 6.40
CA ALA A 195 -26.84 -1.83 7.06
C ALA A 195 -25.60 -2.63 7.50
N ARG A 196 -24.52 -2.58 6.70
CA ARG A 196 -23.35 -3.45 6.86
C ARG A 196 -22.05 -2.70 7.08
N GLY A 197 -22.07 -1.38 6.99
CA GLY A 197 -20.85 -0.55 7.01
C GLY A 197 -20.02 -0.68 5.74
N GLY A 198 -19.16 0.31 5.51
CA GLY A 198 -18.34 0.38 4.31
C GLY A 198 -19.11 0.84 3.06
N PHE A 199 -18.57 0.57 1.88
CA PHE A 199 -19.07 1.11 0.62
C PHE A 199 -19.15 0.03 -0.45
N GLY A 200 -20.16 0.11 -1.31
CA GLY A 200 -20.37 -0.85 -2.40
C GLY A 200 -20.96 -2.19 -1.96
N GLY A 201 -20.95 -3.16 -2.88
CA GLY A 201 -21.46 -4.51 -2.68
C GLY A 201 -20.35 -5.54 -2.48
N ALA A 202 -20.56 -6.76 -3.00
CA ALA A 202 -19.56 -7.83 -3.02
C ALA A 202 -18.79 -7.83 -4.35
N PRO A 203 -17.46 -8.04 -4.36
CA PRO A 203 -16.56 -8.07 -3.21
C PRO A 203 -16.43 -6.70 -2.53
N LYS A 204 -16.13 -6.69 -1.22
CA LYS A 204 -16.08 -5.47 -0.42
C LYS A 204 -14.69 -5.24 0.15
N PHE A 205 -14.07 -4.13 -0.23
CA PHE A 205 -12.70 -3.77 0.17
C PHE A 205 -12.67 -2.80 1.34
N PRO A 206 -11.66 -2.85 2.23
CA PRO A 206 -11.43 -1.82 3.23
C PRO A 206 -11.23 -0.46 2.56
N PRO A 207 -12.05 0.55 2.87
CA PRO A 207 -11.92 1.88 2.26
C PRO A 207 -10.97 2.78 3.06
N SER A 208 -9.75 2.32 3.37
CA SER A 208 -8.84 2.92 4.35
C SER A 208 -8.58 4.40 4.10
N MET A 209 -8.25 4.80 2.86
CA MET A 209 -7.99 6.19 2.49
C MET A 209 -9.24 7.08 2.65
N LEU A 210 -10.41 6.53 2.30
CA LEU A 210 -11.67 7.26 2.48
C LEU A 210 -12.05 7.43 3.95
N LEU A 211 -11.77 6.42 4.79
CA LEU A 211 -11.98 6.52 6.24
C LEU A 211 -11.07 7.59 6.86
N GLU A 212 -9.83 7.71 6.38
CA GLU A 212 -8.92 8.78 6.79
C GLU A 212 -9.46 10.17 6.39
N PHE A 213 -9.99 10.32 5.16
CA PHE A 213 -10.66 11.55 4.76
C PHE A 213 -11.83 11.90 5.71
N LEU A 214 -12.70 10.94 6.02
CA LEU A 214 -13.85 11.16 6.87
C LEU A 214 -13.45 11.55 8.31
N LEU A 215 -12.39 10.97 8.86
CA LEU A 215 -11.80 11.36 10.15
C LEU A 215 -11.30 12.80 10.15
N ARG A 216 -10.53 13.18 9.12
CA ARG A 216 -9.99 14.53 8.97
C ARG A 216 -11.09 15.55 8.71
N HIS A 217 -12.11 15.20 7.92
CA HIS A 217 -13.27 16.05 7.68
C HIS A 217 -14.04 16.31 8.98
N HIS A 218 -14.28 15.26 9.79
CA HIS A 218 -14.88 15.41 11.12
C HIS A 218 -14.03 16.30 12.02
N ALA A 219 -12.71 16.11 12.04
CA ALA A 219 -11.81 16.89 12.89
C ALA A 219 -11.83 18.39 12.53
N ARG A 220 -11.94 18.73 11.24
CA ARG A 220 -12.00 20.14 10.80
C ARG A 220 -13.38 20.77 11.01
N THR A 221 -14.46 20.02 10.74
CA THR A 221 -15.82 20.59 10.63
C THR A 221 -16.73 20.28 11.81
N GLY A 222 -16.44 19.24 12.58
CA GLY A 222 -17.32 18.70 13.61
C GLY A 222 -18.53 17.93 13.07
N VAL A 223 -18.63 17.69 11.77
CA VAL A 223 -19.76 16.97 11.14
C VAL A 223 -19.79 15.52 11.59
N ARG A 224 -20.80 15.17 12.41
CA ARG A 224 -20.86 13.87 13.10
C ARG A 224 -21.05 12.68 12.16
N VAL A 225 -21.81 12.81 11.06
CA VAL A 225 -22.06 11.71 10.12
C VAL A 225 -20.78 11.13 9.52
N ALA A 226 -19.74 11.94 9.34
CA ALA A 226 -18.44 11.46 8.86
C ALA A 226 -17.82 10.49 9.87
N LEU A 227 -17.82 10.82 11.16
CA LEU A 227 -17.31 9.95 12.21
C LEU A 227 -18.18 8.70 12.41
N ASP A 228 -19.53 8.82 12.33
CA ASP A 228 -20.45 7.68 12.45
C ASP A 228 -20.20 6.62 11.37
N MET A 229 -19.93 7.04 10.13
CA MET A 229 -19.57 6.13 9.04
C MET A 229 -18.24 5.41 9.33
N VAL A 230 -17.25 6.09 9.89
CA VAL A 230 -15.97 5.48 10.27
C VAL A 230 -16.16 4.48 11.40
N GLU A 231 -16.81 4.88 12.50
CA GLU A 231 -17.05 4.00 13.65
C GLU A 231 -17.77 2.71 13.24
N HIS A 232 -18.80 2.81 12.41
CA HIS A 232 -19.58 1.67 11.97
C HIS A 232 -18.77 0.79 10.97
N SER A 233 -18.09 1.38 10.00
CA SER A 233 -17.28 0.61 9.05
C SER A 233 -16.13 -0.15 9.73
N CYS A 234 -15.42 0.52 10.63
CA CYS A 234 -14.37 -0.09 11.44
C CYS A 234 -14.92 -1.22 12.33
N ALA A 235 -16.06 -1.01 12.98
CA ALA A 235 -16.68 -2.05 13.78
C ALA A 235 -17.11 -3.26 12.94
N ALA A 236 -17.70 -3.04 11.77
CA ALA A 236 -18.14 -4.11 10.87
C ALA A 236 -16.96 -4.96 10.37
N MET A 237 -15.90 -4.32 9.89
CA MET A 237 -14.69 -5.03 9.42
C MET A 237 -14.02 -5.83 10.54
N ALA A 238 -13.78 -5.23 11.72
CA ALA A 238 -13.03 -5.90 12.79
C ALA A 238 -13.86 -6.91 13.61
N ARG A 239 -15.18 -6.85 13.54
CA ARG A 239 -16.07 -7.88 14.13
C ARG A 239 -16.39 -9.01 13.18
N GLY A 240 -16.20 -8.80 11.87
CA GLY A 240 -16.38 -9.79 10.82
C GLY A 240 -15.23 -10.76 10.70
N GLY A 241 -15.30 -11.63 9.67
CA GLY A 241 -14.27 -12.62 9.36
C GLY A 241 -13.06 -12.06 8.61
N MET A 242 -13.12 -10.81 8.14
CA MET A 242 -11.96 -10.14 7.55
C MET A 242 -10.83 -9.91 8.55
N TYR A 243 -11.15 -9.72 9.82
CA TYR A 243 -10.18 -9.59 10.89
C TYR A 243 -9.87 -10.95 11.50
N ASP A 244 -8.62 -11.29 11.64
CA ASP A 244 -8.19 -12.51 12.31
C ASP A 244 -8.39 -12.39 13.82
N GLN A 245 -9.48 -12.98 14.31
CA GLN A 245 -9.88 -12.90 15.71
C GLN A 245 -8.88 -13.54 16.70
N LEU A 246 -7.95 -14.37 16.22
CA LEU A 246 -6.94 -15.03 17.03
C LEU A 246 -5.59 -14.30 16.97
N GLY A 247 -5.09 -14.03 15.77
CA GLY A 247 -3.75 -13.51 15.55
C GLY A 247 -3.66 -12.03 15.27
N GLY A 248 -4.78 -11.37 15.02
CA GLY A 248 -4.82 -9.98 14.55
C GLY A 248 -4.48 -9.85 13.06
N GLY A 249 -4.59 -8.64 12.56
CA GLY A 249 -4.41 -8.32 11.15
C GLY A 249 -5.62 -8.63 10.29
N PHE A 250 -5.71 -7.92 9.17
CA PHE A 250 -6.84 -7.96 8.23
C PHE A 250 -6.46 -8.71 6.95
N ALA A 251 -7.40 -9.49 6.45
CA ALA A 251 -7.36 -10.01 5.09
C ALA A 251 -7.63 -8.89 4.07
N ARG A 252 -7.32 -9.16 2.81
CA ARG A 252 -7.35 -8.20 1.69
C ARG A 252 -8.72 -7.59 1.44
N TYR A 253 -9.76 -8.44 1.31
CA TYR A 253 -11.14 -8.04 1.07
C TYR A 253 -12.12 -9.13 1.48
N SER A 254 -13.40 -8.76 1.63
CA SER A 254 -14.49 -9.73 1.80
C SER A 254 -15.09 -10.11 0.45
N VAL A 255 -15.29 -11.42 0.22
CA VAL A 255 -15.96 -11.90 -0.99
C VAL A 255 -17.47 -11.67 -0.95
N ASP A 256 -18.01 -11.42 0.26
CA ASP A 256 -19.42 -11.07 0.50
C ASP A 256 -19.58 -9.60 0.93
N ALA A 257 -20.83 -9.14 0.99
CA ALA A 257 -21.13 -7.79 1.42
C ALA A 257 -21.20 -7.61 2.95
N GLU A 258 -21.21 -8.71 3.69
CA GLU A 258 -21.43 -8.82 5.13
C GLU A 258 -20.14 -8.84 5.96
N TRP A 259 -18.97 -8.81 5.34
CA TRP A 259 -17.65 -8.90 5.95
C TRP A 259 -17.36 -10.25 6.64
N ILE A 260 -17.98 -11.36 6.14
CA ILE A 260 -17.91 -12.68 6.79
C ILE A 260 -16.80 -13.53 6.21
N VAL A 261 -16.79 -13.71 4.90
CA VAL A 261 -15.82 -14.59 4.21
C VAL A 261 -14.77 -13.73 3.53
N PRO A 262 -13.52 -13.71 4.01
CA PRO A 262 -12.46 -12.98 3.36
C PRO A 262 -11.87 -13.75 2.19
N HIS A 263 -11.21 -13.04 1.28
CA HIS A 263 -10.09 -13.58 0.54
C HIS A 263 -8.88 -13.54 1.47
N PHE A 264 -8.32 -14.71 1.82
CA PHE A 264 -7.48 -14.86 3.02
C PHE A 264 -6.06 -14.31 2.92
N GLU A 265 -5.63 -13.77 1.77
CA GLU A 265 -4.35 -13.06 1.68
C GLU A 265 -4.30 -11.88 2.67
N LYS A 266 -3.14 -11.65 3.28
CA LYS A 266 -2.92 -10.50 4.17
C LYS A 266 -1.77 -9.68 3.63
N MET A 267 -2.10 -8.48 3.14
CA MET A 267 -1.12 -7.56 2.57
C MET A 267 -0.56 -6.61 3.62
N LEU A 268 0.70 -6.25 3.49
CA LEU A 268 1.36 -5.28 4.37
C LEU A 268 0.64 -3.93 4.34
N TYR A 269 0.36 -3.40 3.15
CA TYR A 269 -0.24 -2.07 2.98
C TYR A 269 -1.66 -1.96 3.54
N ASP A 270 -2.51 -2.99 3.38
CA ASP A 270 -3.86 -2.98 3.97
C ASP A 270 -3.78 -2.87 5.50
N ASN A 271 -2.90 -3.65 6.10
CA ASN A 271 -2.72 -3.66 7.55
C ASN A 271 -2.09 -2.35 8.06
N ALA A 272 -1.10 -1.80 7.37
CA ALA A 272 -0.49 -0.53 7.71
C ALA A 272 -1.52 0.63 7.69
N LEU A 273 -2.29 0.73 6.61
CA LEU A 273 -3.33 1.75 6.48
C LEU A 273 -4.42 1.59 7.54
N LEU A 274 -4.86 0.36 7.82
CA LEU A 274 -5.88 0.10 8.84
C LEU A 274 -5.36 0.37 10.25
N ILE A 275 -4.10 0.04 10.58
CA ILE A 275 -3.50 0.41 11.86
C ILE A 275 -3.60 1.93 12.08
N ARG A 276 -3.29 2.74 11.06
CA ARG A 276 -3.43 4.21 11.13
C ARG A 276 -4.88 4.63 11.33
N VAL A 277 -5.82 4.11 10.54
CA VAL A 277 -7.26 4.42 10.67
C VAL A 277 -7.77 4.12 12.08
N TYR A 278 -7.46 2.94 12.64
CA TYR A 278 -7.90 2.59 14.00
C TYR A 278 -7.18 3.41 15.07
N THR A 279 -5.92 3.76 14.87
CA THR A 279 -5.17 4.66 15.76
C THR A 279 -5.78 6.06 15.75
N HIS A 280 -6.12 6.60 14.58
CA HIS A 280 -6.76 7.91 14.44
C HIS A 280 -8.20 7.91 14.95
N LEU A 281 -8.94 6.83 14.75
CA LEU A 281 -10.26 6.64 15.33
C LEU A 281 -10.18 6.65 16.87
N TRP A 282 -9.23 5.91 17.46
CA TRP A 282 -9.00 5.97 18.91
C TRP A 282 -8.61 7.38 19.37
N ARG A 283 -7.70 8.04 18.68
CA ARG A 283 -7.28 9.42 18.99
C ARG A 283 -8.46 10.38 19.01
N SER A 284 -9.41 10.22 18.08
CA SER A 284 -10.61 11.05 17.96
C SER A 284 -11.70 10.70 19.00
N THR A 285 -11.86 9.42 19.35
CA THR A 285 -13.00 8.93 20.13
C THR A 285 -12.65 8.39 21.52
N GLY A 286 -11.41 7.95 21.75
CA GLY A 286 -11.00 7.21 22.94
C GLY A 286 -11.49 5.75 22.95
N SER A 287 -11.94 5.21 21.82
CA SER A 287 -12.50 3.87 21.71
C SER A 287 -11.49 2.78 22.09
N ALA A 288 -11.73 2.08 23.20
CA ALA A 288 -10.92 0.93 23.61
C ALA A 288 -10.91 -0.19 22.55
N PHE A 289 -12.01 -0.34 21.81
CA PHE A 289 -12.11 -1.27 20.68
C PHE A 289 -11.13 -0.90 19.56
N ALA A 290 -11.11 0.36 19.14
CA ALA A 290 -10.20 0.82 18.09
C ALA A 290 -8.72 0.67 18.52
N ARG A 291 -8.40 1.00 19.79
CA ARG A 291 -7.06 0.79 20.35
C ARG A 291 -6.63 -0.67 20.31
N ARG A 292 -7.52 -1.59 20.71
CA ARG A 292 -7.24 -3.03 20.69
C ARG A 292 -6.93 -3.51 19.27
N VAL A 293 -7.76 -3.17 18.30
CA VAL A 293 -7.61 -3.59 16.90
C VAL A 293 -6.31 -3.03 16.30
N ALA A 294 -5.99 -1.75 16.56
CA ALA A 294 -4.73 -1.15 16.10
C ALA A 294 -3.51 -1.89 16.65
N LEU A 295 -3.49 -2.16 17.97
CA LEU A 295 -2.37 -2.86 18.62
C LEU A 295 -2.23 -4.31 18.16
N GLU A 296 -3.33 -5.06 18.09
CA GLU A 296 -3.30 -6.46 17.63
C GLU A 296 -2.86 -6.57 16.16
N SER A 297 -3.21 -5.58 15.32
CA SER A 297 -2.76 -5.53 13.92
C SER A 297 -1.27 -5.12 13.82
N ALA A 298 -0.79 -4.21 14.67
CA ALA A 298 0.62 -3.87 14.76
C ALA A 298 1.45 -5.08 15.25
N ASP A 299 0.97 -5.80 16.28
CA ASP A 299 1.59 -7.04 16.76
C ASP A 299 1.63 -8.13 15.67
N PHE A 300 0.61 -8.19 14.81
CA PHE A 300 0.59 -9.07 13.64
C PHE A 300 1.73 -8.72 12.66
N LEU A 301 1.90 -7.44 12.28
CA LEU A 301 2.99 -7.03 11.39
C LEU A 301 4.35 -7.45 11.94
N VAL A 302 4.62 -7.14 13.20
CA VAL A 302 5.91 -7.45 13.84
C VAL A 302 6.16 -8.96 13.97
N ARG A 303 5.12 -9.74 14.25
CA ARG A 303 5.23 -11.18 14.46
C ARG A 303 5.33 -11.98 13.16
N GLU A 304 4.50 -11.63 12.15
CA GLU A 304 4.31 -12.46 10.95
C GLU A 304 5.06 -11.91 9.72
N LEU A 305 5.15 -10.58 9.56
CA LEU A 305 5.70 -9.97 8.35
C LEU A 305 7.10 -9.41 8.52
N ARG A 306 7.61 -9.19 9.75
CA ARG A 306 8.96 -8.66 9.93
C ARG A 306 10.01 -9.61 9.36
N THR A 307 10.93 -9.07 8.56
CA THR A 307 12.06 -9.82 8.01
C THR A 307 13.27 -9.77 8.95
N PRO A 308 14.22 -10.71 8.84
CA PRO A 308 15.45 -10.69 9.64
C PRO A 308 16.27 -9.41 9.49
N GLU A 309 16.20 -8.77 8.32
CA GLU A 309 16.93 -7.55 7.96
C GLU A 309 16.30 -6.28 8.54
N GLY A 310 15.08 -6.38 9.10
CA GLY A 310 14.40 -5.28 9.78
C GLY A 310 13.22 -4.68 9.02
N GLY A 311 13.06 -4.96 7.74
CA GLY A 311 11.89 -4.56 6.95
C GLY A 311 10.67 -5.45 7.19
N PHE A 312 9.63 -5.24 6.39
CA PHE A 312 8.41 -6.04 6.41
C PHE A 312 8.15 -6.67 5.05
N ALA A 313 7.88 -7.97 5.06
CA ALA A 313 7.49 -8.78 3.92
C ALA A 313 6.17 -8.25 3.31
N SER A 314 6.00 -8.45 2.00
CA SER A 314 4.87 -7.87 1.27
C SER A 314 3.51 -8.49 1.61
N ALA A 315 3.46 -9.82 1.83
CA ALA A 315 2.19 -10.52 2.01
C ALA A 315 2.31 -11.90 2.65
N LEU A 316 1.16 -12.38 3.18
CA LEU A 316 0.88 -13.80 3.39
C LEU A 316 -0.13 -14.27 2.33
N ASP A 317 0.11 -15.48 1.79
CA ASP A 317 -0.74 -16.12 0.78
C ASP A 317 -2.17 -16.38 1.32
N ALA A 318 -3.15 -16.41 0.43
CA ALA A 318 -4.50 -16.85 0.76
C ALA A 318 -4.58 -18.36 1.03
N ASP A 319 -3.73 -19.13 0.36
CA ASP A 319 -3.69 -20.58 0.39
C ASP A 319 -2.71 -21.10 1.45
N SER A 320 -3.05 -22.26 2.02
CA SER A 320 -2.15 -23.03 2.87
C SER A 320 -2.42 -24.53 2.70
N LEU A 321 -1.46 -25.38 3.12
CA LEU A 321 -1.64 -26.81 3.02
C LEU A 321 -2.60 -27.31 4.10
N ASP A 322 -3.63 -28.06 3.69
CA ASP A 322 -4.50 -28.78 4.61
C ASP A 322 -3.80 -30.03 5.19
N ALA A 323 -4.48 -30.75 6.09
CA ALA A 323 -3.94 -31.97 6.71
C ALA A 323 -3.64 -33.11 5.68
N SER A 324 -4.14 -33.03 4.47
CA SER A 324 -3.83 -33.98 3.39
C SER A 324 -2.64 -33.56 2.53
N GLY A 325 -2.10 -32.37 2.76
CA GLY A 325 -1.02 -31.75 1.98
C GLY A 325 -1.51 -31.07 0.69
N LYS A 326 -2.82 -30.84 0.55
CA LYS A 326 -3.42 -30.10 -0.56
C LYS A 326 -3.44 -28.61 -0.23
N SER A 327 -3.07 -27.76 -1.20
CA SER A 327 -3.23 -26.31 -1.10
C SER A 327 -4.71 -25.94 -1.16
N VAL A 328 -5.19 -25.24 -0.12
CA VAL A 328 -6.60 -24.86 0.04
C VAL A 328 -6.66 -23.45 0.63
N GLU A 329 -7.49 -22.61 0.02
CA GLU A 329 -7.74 -21.25 0.53
C GLU A 329 -8.37 -21.33 1.92
N GLY A 330 -7.86 -20.51 2.87
CA GLY A 330 -8.39 -20.39 4.21
C GLY A 330 -8.16 -21.59 5.15
N ALA A 331 -7.47 -22.65 4.73
CA ALA A 331 -7.25 -23.84 5.56
C ALA A 331 -6.58 -23.55 6.90
N PHE A 332 -5.69 -22.55 6.96
CA PHE A 332 -5.05 -22.11 8.18
C PHE A 332 -6.03 -21.43 9.16
N TYR A 333 -7.01 -20.67 8.67
CA TYR A 333 -7.83 -19.74 9.46
C TYR A 333 -9.18 -20.29 9.87
N ALA A 334 -9.79 -21.18 9.08
CA ALA A 334 -11.15 -21.62 9.31
C ALA A 334 -11.26 -22.79 10.31
N TRP A 335 -12.41 -22.91 10.98
CA TRP A 335 -12.65 -23.87 12.06
C TRP A 335 -14.01 -24.55 11.92
N THR A 336 -14.11 -25.77 12.46
CA THR A 336 -15.37 -26.48 12.69
C THR A 336 -15.70 -26.56 14.19
N PRO A 337 -16.98 -26.76 14.59
CA PRO A 337 -17.33 -26.97 15.99
C PRO A 337 -16.57 -28.15 16.64
N ALA A 338 -16.32 -29.22 15.88
CA ALA A 338 -15.55 -30.38 16.34
C ALA A 338 -14.12 -30.00 16.67
N GLN A 339 -13.42 -29.27 15.81
CA GLN A 339 -12.05 -28.80 16.07
C GLN A 339 -11.96 -27.89 17.30
N LEU A 340 -12.97 -27.02 17.50
CA LEU A 340 -13.04 -26.22 18.72
C LEU A 340 -13.18 -27.09 19.99
N ALA A 341 -14.04 -28.12 19.91
CA ALA A 341 -14.24 -29.04 21.05
C ALA A 341 -12.99 -29.91 21.32
N ASP A 342 -12.27 -30.33 20.28
CA ASP A 342 -11.02 -31.10 20.42
C ASP A 342 -9.93 -30.29 21.11
N VAL A 343 -9.78 -29.01 20.81
CA VAL A 343 -8.76 -28.13 21.40
C VAL A 343 -9.16 -27.65 22.79
N LEU A 344 -10.43 -27.31 23.00
CA LEU A 344 -10.90 -26.59 24.18
C LEU A 344 -11.62 -27.48 25.19
N GLY A 345 -12.03 -28.69 24.78
CA GLY A 345 -12.98 -29.52 25.51
C GLY A 345 -14.42 -29.10 25.23
N PRO A 346 -15.43 -29.93 25.66
CA PRO A 346 -16.80 -29.74 25.25
C PRO A 346 -17.43 -28.40 25.73
N ASP A 347 -17.14 -27.96 26.94
CA ASP A 347 -17.77 -26.78 27.53
C ASP A 347 -17.22 -25.47 26.92
N ASP A 348 -15.87 -25.33 26.86
CA ASP A 348 -15.23 -24.16 26.26
C ASP A 348 -15.40 -24.17 24.72
N GLY A 349 -15.41 -25.37 24.10
CA GLY A 349 -15.65 -25.50 22.66
C GLY A 349 -17.04 -25.02 22.25
N ALA A 350 -18.08 -25.42 23.01
CA ALA A 350 -19.44 -24.95 22.76
C ALA A 350 -19.60 -23.45 23.04
N TRP A 351 -18.92 -22.91 24.04
CA TRP A 351 -18.91 -21.46 24.30
C TRP A 351 -18.21 -20.69 23.19
N ALA A 352 -17.02 -21.14 22.77
CA ALA A 352 -16.27 -20.54 21.68
C ALA A 352 -17.01 -20.60 20.34
N ALA A 353 -17.72 -21.70 20.05
CA ALA A 353 -18.52 -21.83 18.84
C ALA A 353 -19.63 -20.75 18.78
N ARG A 354 -20.28 -20.47 19.90
CA ARG A 354 -21.28 -19.38 19.97
C ARG A 354 -20.63 -17.99 19.86
N LEU A 355 -19.53 -17.78 20.59
CA LEU A 355 -18.83 -16.50 20.61
C LEU A 355 -18.29 -16.11 19.23
N PHE A 356 -17.65 -17.06 18.55
CA PHE A 356 -17.01 -16.85 17.24
C PHE A 356 -17.91 -17.18 16.04
N ALA A 357 -19.21 -17.37 16.26
CA ALA A 357 -20.20 -17.69 15.23
C ALA A 357 -19.85 -18.94 14.39
N VAL A 358 -19.23 -19.94 14.99
CA VAL A 358 -18.90 -21.24 14.35
C VAL A 358 -20.09 -22.19 14.44
N SER A 359 -20.55 -22.70 13.30
CA SER A 359 -21.75 -23.57 13.22
C SER A 359 -21.47 -24.87 12.45
N GLU A 360 -22.37 -25.84 12.57
CA GLU A 360 -22.28 -27.12 11.84
C GLU A 360 -22.44 -26.95 10.33
N THR A 361 -23.19 -25.96 9.88
CA THR A 361 -23.32 -25.66 8.44
C THR A 361 -22.15 -24.89 7.89
N GLY A 362 -21.37 -24.21 8.76
CA GLY A 362 -20.29 -23.33 8.39
C GLY A 362 -20.73 -22.02 7.74
N THR A 363 -19.80 -21.08 7.66
CA THR A 363 -19.92 -19.86 6.86
C THR A 363 -19.00 -19.90 5.64
N PHE A 364 -18.18 -20.94 5.53
CA PHE A 364 -17.20 -21.16 4.50
C PHE A 364 -17.29 -22.59 3.96
N GLU A 365 -16.45 -22.94 2.97
CA GLU A 365 -16.45 -24.23 2.28
C GLU A 365 -16.34 -25.42 3.23
N HIS A 366 -16.88 -26.57 2.82
CA HIS A 366 -16.81 -27.84 3.55
C HIS A 366 -17.33 -27.82 5.00
N GLY A 367 -18.28 -26.91 5.32
CA GLY A 367 -18.83 -26.79 6.68
C GLY A 367 -17.91 -26.12 7.67
N MET A 368 -16.84 -25.48 7.21
CA MET A 368 -15.96 -24.66 8.03
C MET A 368 -16.54 -23.26 8.26
N SER A 369 -16.12 -22.60 9.30
CA SER A 369 -16.51 -21.23 9.60
C SER A 369 -15.28 -20.34 9.73
N VAL A 370 -15.38 -19.12 9.22
CA VAL A 370 -14.46 -18.02 9.55
C VAL A 370 -14.88 -17.45 10.91
N LEU A 371 -13.92 -17.22 11.79
CA LEU A 371 -14.18 -16.69 13.12
C LEU A 371 -14.63 -15.24 13.05
N GLN A 372 -15.72 -14.89 13.73
CA GLN A 372 -16.27 -13.55 13.87
C GLN A 372 -16.43 -13.23 15.37
N LEU A 373 -16.35 -11.96 15.77
CA LEU A 373 -16.60 -11.52 17.15
C LEU A 373 -17.68 -10.44 17.15
N LEU A 374 -18.91 -10.85 16.89
CA LEU A 374 -20.05 -9.94 16.66
C LEU A 374 -20.42 -9.10 17.88
N ALA A 375 -20.07 -9.55 19.09
CA ALA A 375 -20.26 -8.84 20.34
C ALA A 375 -19.06 -9.03 21.26
N ASP A 376 -18.86 -8.11 22.20
CA ASP A 376 -17.81 -8.26 23.20
C ASP A 376 -18.07 -9.49 24.09
N PRO A 377 -17.02 -10.22 24.51
CA PRO A 377 -17.15 -11.40 25.34
C PRO A 377 -17.83 -11.08 26.67
N ASP A 378 -18.75 -11.96 27.10
CA ASP A 378 -19.41 -11.89 28.40
C ASP A 378 -18.46 -12.26 29.57
N ASP A 379 -17.38 -13.00 29.29
CA ASP A 379 -16.32 -13.37 30.21
C ASP A 379 -14.94 -13.09 29.56
N PRO A 380 -14.36 -11.89 29.79
CA PRO A 380 -13.08 -11.52 29.20
C PRO A 380 -11.92 -12.45 29.56
N ALA A 381 -11.84 -12.95 30.82
CA ALA A 381 -10.77 -13.83 31.23
C ALA A 381 -10.85 -15.21 30.54
N ARG A 382 -12.08 -15.73 30.37
CA ARG A 382 -12.34 -16.93 29.59
C ARG A 382 -11.99 -16.73 28.11
N TYR A 383 -12.34 -15.58 27.55
CA TYR A 383 -12.00 -15.21 26.18
C TYR A 383 -10.50 -15.25 25.95
N ASP A 384 -9.71 -14.60 26.81
CA ASP A 384 -8.27 -14.55 26.68
C ASP A 384 -7.65 -15.96 26.70
N SER A 385 -8.11 -16.82 27.64
CA SER A 385 -7.66 -18.21 27.75
C SER A 385 -8.04 -19.04 26.52
N VAL A 386 -9.26 -18.92 26.02
CA VAL A 386 -9.75 -19.64 24.84
C VAL A 386 -9.00 -19.18 23.59
N ARG A 387 -8.85 -17.88 23.41
CA ARG A 387 -8.14 -17.28 22.27
C ARG A 387 -6.69 -17.78 22.23
N GLU A 388 -5.98 -17.75 23.35
CA GLU A 388 -4.59 -18.21 23.44
C GLU A 388 -4.46 -19.70 23.07
N ARG A 389 -5.36 -20.56 23.56
CA ARG A 389 -5.35 -22.01 23.25
C ARG A 389 -5.62 -22.27 21.79
N LEU A 390 -6.57 -21.56 21.17
CA LEU A 390 -6.88 -21.67 19.74
C LEU A 390 -5.72 -21.14 18.89
N PHE A 391 -5.12 -20.03 19.29
CA PHE A 391 -3.96 -19.46 18.57
C PHE A 391 -2.78 -20.43 18.56
N ARG A 392 -2.47 -21.07 19.70
CA ARG A 392 -1.42 -22.10 19.79
C ARG A 392 -1.75 -23.34 18.95
N ALA A 393 -2.99 -23.81 19.00
CA ALA A 393 -3.41 -24.96 18.20
C ALA A 393 -3.36 -24.67 16.70
N ARG A 394 -3.69 -23.43 16.29
CA ARG A 394 -3.55 -22.99 14.91
C ARG A 394 -2.09 -22.97 14.44
N ALA A 395 -1.16 -22.59 15.31
CA ALA A 395 0.26 -22.58 14.99
C ALA A 395 0.85 -23.97 14.66
N GLU A 396 0.13 -25.05 14.97
CA GLU A 396 0.50 -26.43 14.57
C GLU A 396 0.07 -26.76 13.12
N ARG A 397 -0.78 -25.94 12.50
CA ARG A 397 -1.16 -26.05 11.08
C ARG A 397 -0.04 -25.49 10.21
N THR A 398 0.03 -25.92 8.95
CA THR A 398 0.93 -25.31 7.97
C THR A 398 0.51 -23.86 7.73
N PRO A 399 1.38 -22.87 8.03
CA PRO A 399 1.03 -21.48 7.81
C PRO A 399 0.96 -21.15 6.31
N PRO A 400 0.27 -20.08 5.92
CA PRO A 400 0.36 -19.53 4.56
C PRO A 400 1.81 -19.21 4.19
N ALA A 401 2.14 -19.33 2.91
CA ALA A 401 3.43 -18.89 2.40
C ALA A 401 3.59 -17.39 2.57
N ARG A 402 4.82 -16.93 2.86
CA ARG A 402 5.15 -15.52 2.98
C ARG A 402 5.93 -15.06 1.77
N ASP A 403 5.52 -13.97 1.18
CA ASP A 403 6.29 -13.28 0.15
C ASP A 403 7.29 -12.35 0.83
N ASP A 404 8.54 -12.79 0.94
CA ASP A 404 9.60 -12.13 1.71
C ASP A 404 10.19 -10.89 1.07
N LYS A 405 9.72 -10.47 -0.12
CA LYS A 405 10.21 -9.22 -0.68
C LYS A 405 9.74 -8.01 0.13
N VAL A 406 10.63 -7.06 0.31
CA VAL A 406 10.39 -5.77 0.95
C VAL A 406 10.12 -4.75 -0.15
N VAL A 407 8.90 -4.20 -0.21
CA VAL A 407 8.52 -3.14 -1.16
C VAL A 407 8.67 -1.80 -0.45
N ALA A 408 9.38 -0.83 -1.05
CA ALA A 408 9.73 0.44 -0.42
C ALA A 408 8.50 1.24 0.00
N ALA A 409 7.53 1.46 -0.90
CA ALA A 409 6.28 2.16 -0.61
C ALA A 409 5.53 1.55 0.58
N TRP A 410 5.34 0.24 0.55
CA TRP A 410 4.55 -0.45 1.58
C TRP A 410 5.24 -0.44 2.94
N ASN A 411 6.58 -0.47 2.95
CA ASN A 411 7.35 -0.29 4.17
C ASN A 411 7.27 1.15 4.67
N GLY A 412 7.23 2.15 3.80
CA GLY A 412 6.95 3.54 4.15
C GLY A 412 5.62 3.69 4.91
N LEU A 413 4.54 3.08 4.38
CA LEU A 413 3.23 3.04 5.06
C LEU A 413 3.30 2.32 6.42
N ALA A 414 4.01 1.18 6.50
CA ALA A 414 4.18 0.43 7.75
C ALA A 414 4.99 1.21 8.79
N ILE A 415 6.06 1.90 8.37
CA ILE A 415 6.86 2.78 9.22
C ILE A 415 5.97 3.87 9.83
N ALA A 416 5.18 4.58 9.02
CA ALA A 416 4.28 5.62 9.51
C ALA A 416 3.27 5.05 10.53
N ALA A 417 2.66 3.90 10.22
CA ALA A 417 1.68 3.26 11.08
C ALA A 417 2.26 2.82 12.44
N LEU A 418 3.44 2.16 12.42
CA LEU A 418 4.08 1.65 13.63
C LEU A 418 4.69 2.77 14.47
N ALA A 419 5.29 3.80 13.85
CA ALA A 419 5.82 4.95 14.56
C ALA A 419 4.71 5.70 15.32
N GLU A 420 3.60 6.02 14.63
CA GLU A 420 2.45 6.70 15.25
C GLU A 420 1.81 5.85 16.36
N ALA A 421 1.48 4.59 16.08
CA ALA A 421 0.87 3.69 17.06
C ALA A 421 1.80 3.46 18.27
N GLY A 422 3.10 3.27 18.02
CA GLY A 422 4.11 3.10 19.06
C GLY A 422 4.20 4.29 20.01
N ALA A 423 4.27 5.49 19.47
CA ALA A 423 4.32 6.71 20.27
C ALA A 423 3.01 7.01 21.03
N LEU A 424 1.85 6.75 20.40
CA LEU A 424 0.54 7.04 20.99
C LEU A 424 0.10 6.02 22.04
N PHE A 425 0.51 4.75 21.90
CA PHE A 425 0.12 3.66 22.81
C PHE A 425 1.20 3.25 23.80
N ASP A 426 2.33 4.01 23.89
CA ASP A 426 3.48 3.72 24.73
C ASP A 426 4.05 2.31 24.46
N ARG A 427 4.27 1.99 23.18
CA ARG A 427 4.86 0.76 22.65
C ARG A 427 6.20 1.06 21.97
N PRO A 428 7.29 1.22 22.74
CA PRO A 428 8.61 1.53 22.16
C PRO A 428 9.11 0.46 21.19
N ASP A 429 8.72 -0.79 21.38
CA ASP A 429 9.04 -1.91 20.47
C ASP A 429 8.48 -1.69 19.03
N LEU A 430 7.33 -1.05 18.89
CA LEU A 430 6.77 -0.69 17.58
C LEU A 430 7.58 0.46 16.93
N VAL A 431 8.01 1.44 17.72
CA VAL A 431 8.89 2.51 17.24
C VAL A 431 10.25 1.95 16.81
N GLU A 432 10.84 1.04 17.60
CA GLU A 432 12.09 0.36 17.23
C GLU A 432 11.95 -0.45 15.94
N ALA A 433 10.80 -1.11 15.73
CA ALA A 433 10.53 -1.84 14.50
C ALA A 433 10.40 -0.90 13.29
N ALA A 434 9.76 0.26 13.47
CA ALA A 434 9.66 1.30 12.43
C ALA A 434 11.05 1.89 12.08
N ILE A 435 11.89 2.17 13.08
CA ILE A 435 13.26 2.64 12.86
C ILE A 435 14.08 1.61 12.09
N ALA A 436 14.02 0.33 12.48
CA ALA A 436 14.77 -0.73 11.79
C ALA A 436 14.35 -0.86 10.32
N ALA A 437 13.05 -0.69 10.00
CA ALA A 437 12.58 -0.68 8.62
C ALA A 437 13.06 0.58 7.86
N GLY A 438 13.08 1.74 8.52
CA GLY A 438 13.66 2.97 7.98
C GLY A 438 15.16 2.82 7.67
N ASP A 439 15.92 2.26 8.60
CA ASP A 439 17.36 1.99 8.42
C ASP A 439 17.62 1.04 7.24
N LEU A 440 16.76 0.02 7.05
CA LEU A 440 16.84 -0.86 5.88
C LEU A 440 16.59 -0.09 4.57
N LEU A 441 15.55 0.76 4.52
CA LEU A 441 15.26 1.55 3.32
C LEU A 441 16.42 2.49 2.99
N VAL A 442 17.04 3.13 3.98
CA VAL A 442 18.21 3.99 3.77
C VAL A 442 19.42 3.19 3.29
N SER A 443 19.75 2.08 3.98
CA SER A 443 21.00 1.34 3.73
C SER A 443 20.96 0.46 2.49
N VAL A 444 19.79 -0.09 2.14
CA VAL A 444 19.64 -1.05 1.04
C VAL A 444 18.95 -0.44 -0.17
N HIS A 445 17.81 0.24 0.02
CA HIS A 445 17.05 0.76 -1.10
C HIS A 445 17.60 2.07 -1.65
N LEU A 446 18.02 3.00 -0.78
CA LEU A 446 18.59 4.28 -1.19
C LEU A 446 20.08 4.16 -1.52
N GLY A 447 20.84 3.32 -0.78
CA GLY A 447 22.27 3.11 -1.01
C GLY A 447 22.64 2.26 -2.23
N ALA A 448 21.68 1.47 -2.76
CA ALA A 448 21.92 0.53 -3.87
C ALA A 448 21.94 1.20 -5.25
N ALA A 449 21.47 2.42 -5.39
CA ALA A 449 21.39 3.13 -6.66
C ALA A 449 22.76 3.46 -7.29
N GLY A 450 23.88 3.22 -6.58
CA GLY A 450 25.23 3.28 -7.12
C GLY A 450 25.72 2.02 -7.84
N ALA A 451 24.95 0.92 -7.83
CA ALA A 451 25.28 -0.31 -8.54
C ALA A 451 24.45 -0.38 -9.82
N ALA A 452 25.04 0.02 -10.96
CA ALA A 452 24.43 -0.15 -12.28
C ALA A 452 24.05 -1.64 -12.49
N PRO A 453 22.88 -1.95 -13.10
CA PRO A 453 22.52 -3.32 -13.41
C PRO A 453 23.57 -3.95 -14.30
N ALA A 454 24.02 -5.15 -13.96
CA ALA A 454 25.09 -5.91 -14.61
C ALA A 454 24.80 -6.37 -16.05
N HIS A 455 23.91 -5.70 -16.78
CA HIS A 455 23.50 -6.06 -18.14
C HIS A 455 24.08 -5.21 -19.26
N THR A 456 25.06 -4.32 -18.97
CA THR A 456 25.80 -3.56 -20.01
C THR A 456 27.28 -3.90 -20.06
N ALA A 457 27.66 -5.16 -19.80
CA ALA A 457 29.03 -5.62 -19.88
C ALA A 457 29.41 -6.14 -21.27
N ASP A 458 28.96 -5.51 -22.38
CA ASP A 458 29.45 -5.75 -23.74
C ASP A 458 29.46 -4.45 -24.57
N ALA A 459 30.15 -3.43 -24.06
CA ALA A 459 30.57 -2.27 -24.86
C ALA A 459 31.80 -1.64 -24.21
N ALA A 460 32.90 -2.40 -24.21
CA ALA A 460 34.24 -1.85 -23.98
C ALA A 460 34.91 -1.78 -25.33
N ASP A 461 34.75 -0.67 -26.02
CA ASP A 461 35.74 -0.03 -26.89
C ASP A 461 35.10 1.27 -27.43
N ASP A 462 35.46 2.36 -26.83
CA ASP A 462 35.62 3.71 -27.37
C ASP A 462 35.60 4.73 -26.22
N ALA A 463 36.66 4.74 -25.44
CA ALA A 463 36.95 5.82 -24.52
C ALA A 463 37.89 6.81 -25.23
N GLU A 464 37.33 7.92 -25.71
CA GLU A 464 37.98 9.22 -25.75
C GLU A 464 36.95 10.26 -26.22
N HIS A 465 36.43 11.02 -25.30
CA HIS A 465 36.28 12.48 -25.25
C HIS A 465 35.26 12.84 -24.15
N GLY A 466 35.78 13.55 -23.18
CA GLY A 466 35.05 13.96 -22.00
C GLY A 466 33.95 14.98 -22.29
N ASP A 467 32.88 14.80 -21.57
CA ASP A 467 32.17 15.86 -20.90
C ASP A 467 31.58 15.23 -19.65
N ASP A 468 32.15 15.61 -18.50
CA ASP A 468 31.84 15.16 -17.18
C ASP A 468 30.46 15.78 -16.74
N HIS A 469 29.37 15.13 -17.16
CA HIS A 469 28.11 15.22 -16.48
C HIS A 469 28.03 13.97 -15.57
N GLY A 470 28.70 14.06 -14.43
CA GLY A 470 28.57 13.09 -13.36
C GLY A 470 27.09 12.96 -12.99
N GLN A 471 26.40 11.96 -13.53
CA GLN A 471 25.15 11.48 -13.01
C GLN A 471 25.44 10.87 -11.65
N ASP A 472 25.20 11.65 -10.60
CA ASP A 472 25.25 11.18 -9.22
C ASP A 472 23.97 10.34 -8.97
N TRP A 473 24.06 9.03 -9.20
CA TRP A 473 22.97 8.07 -8.98
C TRP A 473 22.71 7.80 -7.48
N GLY A 474 23.41 8.49 -6.58
CA GLY A 474 23.40 8.25 -5.13
C GLY A 474 22.04 8.44 -4.44
N ASP A 475 21.08 9.12 -5.09
CA ASP A 475 19.80 9.50 -4.47
C ASP A 475 18.59 8.73 -5.01
N ARG A 476 18.78 7.72 -5.88
CA ARG A 476 17.69 6.92 -6.45
C ARG A 476 17.30 5.77 -5.54
N LEU A 477 15.98 5.54 -5.42
CA LEU A 477 15.40 4.48 -4.60
C LEU A 477 15.19 3.21 -5.42
N ALA A 478 15.63 2.05 -4.90
CA ALA A 478 15.24 0.75 -5.43
C ALA A 478 13.81 0.40 -4.95
N ARG A 479 12.98 -0.17 -5.85
CA ARG A 479 11.60 -0.53 -5.49
C ARG A 479 11.52 -1.64 -4.47
N THR A 480 12.30 -2.70 -4.65
CA THR A 480 12.23 -3.89 -3.79
C THR A 480 13.60 -4.29 -3.27
N SER A 481 13.60 -5.00 -2.15
CA SER A 481 14.76 -5.79 -1.70
C SER A 481 14.31 -7.15 -1.18
N ARG A 482 15.26 -8.08 -1.07
CA ARG A 482 15.07 -9.38 -0.46
C ARG A 482 16.39 -9.89 0.10
N ASP A 483 16.36 -10.53 1.27
CA ASP A 483 17.55 -11.07 1.94
C ASP A 483 18.69 -10.03 2.09
N GLY A 484 18.34 -8.76 2.33
CA GLY A 484 19.28 -7.64 2.47
C GLY A 484 19.92 -7.15 1.17
N ALA A 485 19.45 -7.59 0.01
CA ALA A 485 19.92 -7.15 -1.29
C ALA A 485 18.81 -6.44 -2.07
N ALA A 486 19.14 -5.28 -2.67
CA ALA A 486 18.22 -4.54 -3.53
C ALA A 486 17.90 -5.33 -4.81
N GLY A 487 16.64 -5.25 -5.23
CA GLY A 487 16.18 -5.75 -6.52
C GLY A 487 16.63 -4.85 -7.68
N PRO A 488 16.45 -5.33 -8.93
CA PRO A 488 16.96 -4.62 -10.12
C PRO A 488 16.06 -3.46 -10.58
N ASN A 489 14.87 -3.29 -9.99
CA ASN A 489 13.89 -2.33 -10.46
C ASN A 489 14.00 -1.01 -9.69
N ALA A 490 14.00 0.12 -10.41
CA ALA A 490 13.97 1.44 -9.83
C ALA A 490 12.61 1.70 -9.16
N GLY A 491 12.62 2.52 -8.11
CA GLY A 491 11.41 2.98 -7.44
C GLY A 491 10.53 3.82 -8.37
N VAL A 492 9.22 3.69 -8.20
CA VAL A 492 8.20 4.51 -8.84
C VAL A 492 7.71 5.60 -7.88
N LEU A 493 6.86 6.51 -8.31
CA LEU A 493 6.43 7.68 -7.53
C LEU A 493 5.91 7.32 -6.12
N GLU A 494 5.12 6.25 -5.99
CA GLU A 494 4.60 5.80 -4.70
C GLU A 494 5.73 5.39 -3.73
N ASP A 495 6.83 4.81 -4.23
CA ASP A 495 7.96 4.41 -3.39
C ASP A 495 8.62 5.61 -2.73
N TYR A 496 8.83 6.69 -3.48
CA TYR A 496 9.38 7.93 -2.95
C TYR A 496 8.42 8.62 -1.98
N ALA A 497 7.14 8.70 -2.36
CA ALA A 497 6.12 9.41 -1.60
C ALA A 497 5.83 8.75 -0.24
N ASP A 498 5.56 7.45 -0.23
CA ASP A 498 5.20 6.71 0.99
C ASP A 498 6.43 6.52 1.90
N THR A 499 7.64 6.34 1.32
CA THR A 499 8.89 6.31 2.11
C THR A 499 9.15 7.67 2.76
N ALA A 500 8.96 8.79 2.04
CA ALA A 500 9.09 10.12 2.61
C ALA A 500 8.08 10.36 3.74
N GLU A 501 6.82 9.92 3.58
CA GLU A 501 5.81 9.98 4.66
C GLU A 501 6.24 9.16 5.88
N GLY A 502 6.77 7.95 5.68
CA GLY A 502 7.32 7.11 6.74
C GLY A 502 8.46 7.81 7.50
N PHE A 503 9.40 8.43 6.79
CA PHE A 503 10.50 9.18 7.40
C PHE A 503 10.03 10.43 8.14
N LEU A 504 9.04 11.15 7.62
CA LEU A 504 8.42 12.29 8.32
C LEU A 504 7.71 11.85 9.61
N ALA A 505 7.08 10.68 9.62
CA ALA A 505 6.50 10.08 10.82
C ALA A 505 7.58 9.67 11.85
N LEU A 506 8.70 9.10 11.40
CA LEU A 506 9.85 8.81 12.27
C LEU A 506 10.42 10.10 12.87
N TYR A 507 10.58 11.17 12.06
CA TYR A 507 11.02 12.47 12.57
C TYR A 507 10.08 12.98 13.69
N ALA A 508 8.77 12.93 13.49
CA ALA A 508 7.80 13.40 14.48
C ALA A 508 7.92 12.67 15.83
N VAL A 509 8.26 11.38 15.81
CA VAL A 509 8.33 10.55 17.03
C VAL A 509 9.75 10.41 17.60
N THR A 510 10.81 10.63 16.83
CA THR A 510 12.20 10.51 17.30
C THR A 510 12.86 11.87 17.50
N SER A 511 12.46 12.88 16.73
CA SER A 511 13.13 14.18 16.61
C SER A 511 14.57 14.07 16.08
N ASP A 512 14.87 13.01 15.33
CA ASP A 512 16.14 12.82 14.64
C ASP A 512 16.09 13.47 13.26
N ASP A 513 16.83 14.55 13.07
CA ASP A 513 16.88 15.36 11.85
C ASP A 513 17.33 14.56 10.60
N ALA A 514 17.97 13.40 10.80
CA ALA A 514 18.36 12.54 9.68
C ALA A 514 17.13 12.09 8.88
N TRP A 515 16.03 11.74 9.54
CA TRP A 515 14.79 11.32 8.87
C TRP A 515 14.18 12.44 8.02
N LEU A 516 14.19 13.68 8.54
CA LEU A 516 13.72 14.84 7.77
C LEU A 516 14.62 15.10 6.55
N THR A 517 15.93 14.93 6.71
CA THR A 517 16.89 15.07 5.61
C THR A 517 16.66 14.02 4.52
N PHE A 518 16.51 12.75 4.88
CA PHE A 518 16.20 11.69 3.90
C PHE A 518 14.86 11.91 3.20
N ALA A 519 13.83 12.35 3.93
CA ALA A 519 12.55 12.72 3.31
C ALA A 519 12.72 13.83 2.27
N GLY A 520 13.54 14.86 2.59
CA GLY A 520 13.87 15.95 1.67
C GLY A 520 14.54 15.45 0.39
N VAL A 521 15.56 14.60 0.51
CA VAL A 521 16.26 14.01 -0.64
C VAL A 521 15.28 13.26 -1.57
N LEU A 522 14.39 12.45 -1.00
CA LEU A 522 13.39 11.72 -1.80
C LEU A 522 12.42 12.67 -2.52
N LEU A 523 11.96 13.73 -1.84
CA LEU A 523 11.03 14.70 -2.42
C LEU A 523 11.69 15.58 -3.48
N ASP A 524 12.97 15.92 -3.31
CA ASP A 524 13.76 16.65 -4.32
C ASP A 524 13.93 15.80 -5.60
N VAL A 525 14.18 14.50 -5.47
CA VAL A 525 14.19 13.55 -6.61
C VAL A 525 12.82 13.51 -7.29
N VAL A 526 11.73 13.50 -6.53
CA VAL A 526 10.38 13.55 -7.12
C VAL A 526 10.17 14.82 -7.93
N LEU A 527 10.51 15.98 -7.38
CA LEU A 527 10.36 17.25 -8.09
C LEU A 527 11.25 17.33 -9.34
N GLY A 528 12.44 16.73 -9.31
CA GLY A 528 13.38 16.73 -10.42
C GLY A 528 13.04 15.75 -11.55
N HIS A 529 12.46 14.59 -11.23
CA HIS A 529 12.35 13.48 -12.19
C HIS A 529 10.93 12.95 -12.44
N PHE A 530 9.98 13.21 -11.54
CA PHE A 530 8.63 12.69 -11.67
C PHE A 530 7.60 13.75 -12.08
N THR A 531 8.03 14.98 -12.30
CA THR A 531 7.16 16.08 -12.75
C THR A 531 7.22 16.26 -14.26
N GLY A 532 6.14 16.78 -14.84
CA GLY A 532 6.06 17.23 -16.21
C GLY A 532 6.14 18.75 -16.34
N GLU A 533 6.08 19.24 -17.58
CA GLU A 533 6.25 20.67 -17.92
C GLU A 533 5.23 21.60 -17.25
N ASN A 534 4.02 21.08 -16.91
CA ASN A 534 2.98 21.86 -16.26
C ASN A 534 2.85 21.54 -14.76
N GLY A 535 3.82 20.81 -14.17
CA GLY A 535 3.81 20.38 -12.78
C GLY A 535 2.94 19.16 -12.48
N GLU A 536 2.44 18.46 -13.50
CA GLU A 536 1.80 17.15 -13.34
C GLU A 536 2.79 16.11 -12.89
N PHE A 537 2.32 15.10 -12.15
CA PHE A 537 3.16 13.98 -11.72
C PHE A 537 2.95 12.76 -12.62
N PHE A 538 4.01 11.98 -12.77
CA PHE A 538 4.02 10.70 -13.45
C PHE A 538 4.47 9.60 -12.49
N ASP A 539 3.99 8.38 -12.72
CA ASP A 539 4.32 7.25 -11.83
C ASP A 539 5.77 6.77 -12.00
N THR A 540 6.41 7.08 -13.14
CA THR A 540 7.82 6.74 -13.40
C THR A 540 8.67 7.99 -13.60
N ALA A 541 9.97 7.89 -13.31
CA ALA A 541 10.94 8.95 -13.57
C ALA A 541 11.05 9.22 -15.09
N ASP A 542 11.55 10.41 -15.45
CA ASP A 542 11.72 10.83 -16.85
C ASP A 542 12.82 10.09 -17.59
N ASP A 543 13.76 9.50 -16.84
CA ASP A 543 14.86 8.67 -17.30
C ASP A 543 14.63 7.15 -17.13
N ALA A 544 13.42 6.74 -16.70
CA ALA A 544 13.05 5.34 -16.59
C ALA A 544 12.87 4.65 -17.95
N GLU A 545 12.76 3.31 -17.95
CA GLU A 545 12.40 2.53 -19.14
C GLU A 545 11.16 3.09 -19.83
N GLN A 546 11.26 3.35 -21.13
CA GLN A 546 10.14 3.88 -21.90
C GLN A 546 9.19 2.76 -22.34
N LEU A 547 8.00 2.75 -21.75
CA LEU A 547 6.87 1.99 -22.25
C LEU A 547 6.18 2.76 -23.40
N PHE A 548 5.16 2.19 -24.03
CA PHE A 548 4.43 2.92 -25.09
C PHE A 548 3.71 4.19 -24.57
N ARG A 549 3.62 4.37 -23.26
CA ARG A 549 3.31 5.64 -22.60
C ARG A 549 4.02 5.70 -21.24
N ARG A 550 4.30 6.90 -20.76
CA ARG A 550 4.70 7.15 -19.38
C ARG A 550 3.45 7.04 -18.48
N PRO A 551 3.39 6.10 -17.51
CA PRO A 551 2.19 5.88 -16.72
C PRO A 551 1.88 7.07 -15.82
N GLN A 552 0.58 7.31 -15.62
CA GLN A 552 0.04 8.39 -14.80
C GLN A 552 -1.33 7.95 -14.29
N ASP A 553 -1.39 7.44 -13.07
CA ASP A 553 -2.63 7.07 -12.40
C ASP A 553 -2.84 7.91 -11.13
N PRO A 554 -3.76 8.88 -11.17
CA PRO A 554 -4.03 9.73 -10.02
C PRO A 554 -5.00 9.09 -9.03
N THR A 555 -5.53 7.91 -9.33
CA THR A 555 -6.58 7.28 -8.53
C THR A 555 -6.02 6.33 -7.49
N ASP A 556 -6.52 6.44 -6.25
CA ASP A 556 -6.24 5.47 -5.22
C ASP A 556 -6.83 4.10 -5.59
N ASN A 557 -6.12 3.05 -5.21
CA ASN A 557 -6.57 1.67 -5.37
C ASN A 557 -6.57 0.99 -4.00
N ALA A 558 -5.71 0.01 -3.78
CA ALA A 558 -5.49 -0.59 -2.47
C ALA A 558 -4.58 0.26 -1.59
N THR A 559 -3.71 1.02 -2.22
CA THR A 559 -2.81 2.02 -1.64
C THR A 559 -3.19 3.41 -2.14
N PRO A 560 -2.74 4.48 -1.47
CA PRO A 560 -2.76 5.82 -2.06
C PRO A 560 -2.08 5.80 -3.43
N SER A 561 -2.58 6.57 -4.40
CA SER A 561 -1.83 6.78 -5.63
C SER A 561 -0.53 7.53 -5.33
N GLY A 562 0.52 7.26 -6.10
CA GLY A 562 1.77 8.01 -5.94
C GLY A 562 1.55 9.54 -5.99
N TRP A 563 0.61 9.98 -6.82
CA TRP A 563 0.25 11.39 -6.94
C TRP A 563 -0.38 11.97 -5.66
N THR A 564 -1.35 11.26 -5.05
CA THR A 564 -1.99 11.74 -3.81
C THR A 564 -1.11 11.59 -2.59
N ALA A 565 -0.28 10.54 -2.55
CA ALA A 565 0.71 10.32 -1.51
C ALA A 565 1.76 11.44 -1.50
N VAL A 566 2.32 11.78 -2.66
CA VAL A 566 3.34 12.85 -2.74
C VAL A 566 2.79 14.21 -2.35
N ALA A 567 1.51 14.51 -2.63
CA ALA A 567 0.88 15.74 -2.18
C ALA A 567 0.91 15.86 -0.64
N GLY A 568 0.67 14.74 0.08
CA GLY A 568 0.72 14.67 1.53
C GLY A 568 2.13 14.84 2.10
N ALA A 569 3.10 14.14 1.53
CA ALA A 569 4.50 14.21 1.95
C ALA A 569 5.10 15.61 1.70
N LEU A 570 4.88 16.18 0.52
CA LEU A 570 5.30 17.56 0.19
C LEU A 570 4.71 18.60 1.14
N LEU A 571 3.41 18.50 1.45
CA LEU A 571 2.74 19.43 2.37
C LEU A 571 3.30 19.33 3.79
N SER A 572 3.53 18.10 4.28
CA SER A 572 4.09 17.85 5.60
C SER A 572 5.54 18.31 5.69
N TYR A 573 6.36 18.04 4.69
CA TYR A 573 7.74 18.49 4.61
C TYR A 573 7.84 20.04 4.60
N ALA A 574 6.97 20.68 3.80
CA ALA A 574 6.90 22.15 3.77
C ALA A 574 6.51 22.74 5.13
N ALA A 575 5.67 22.06 5.92
CA ALA A 575 5.29 22.51 7.26
C ALA A 575 6.45 22.44 8.26
N TYR A 576 7.40 21.50 8.10
CA TYR A 576 8.62 21.45 8.92
C TYR A 576 9.68 22.46 8.49
N THR A 577 9.87 22.61 7.17
CA THR A 577 11.02 23.32 6.58
C THR A 577 10.73 24.76 6.17
N GLY A 578 9.46 25.11 5.98
CA GLY A 578 9.04 26.39 5.41
C GLY A 578 9.28 26.50 3.90
N SER A 579 9.55 25.40 3.21
CA SER A 579 9.79 25.38 1.76
C SER A 579 8.54 25.77 0.98
N ALA A 580 8.60 26.92 0.28
CA ALA A 580 7.51 27.34 -0.61
C ALA A 580 7.38 26.43 -1.84
N GLU A 581 8.50 25.95 -2.37
CA GLU A 581 8.53 25.06 -3.54
C GLU A 581 7.75 23.78 -3.30
N HIS A 582 8.04 23.07 -2.20
CA HIS A 582 7.33 21.83 -1.85
C HIS A 582 5.84 22.08 -1.58
N ARG A 583 5.51 23.21 -0.93
CA ARG A 583 4.14 23.59 -0.70
C ARG A 583 3.38 23.85 -2.01
N ASP A 584 3.98 24.63 -2.92
CA ASP A 584 3.37 24.97 -4.20
C ASP A 584 3.15 23.69 -5.04
N ALA A 585 4.13 22.79 -5.06
CA ALA A 585 4.01 21.48 -5.72
C ALA A 585 2.87 20.62 -5.13
N ALA A 586 2.72 20.60 -3.79
CA ALA A 586 1.58 19.96 -3.14
C ALA A 586 0.24 20.57 -3.62
N GLY A 587 0.17 21.88 -3.75
CA GLY A 587 -0.99 22.59 -4.28
C GLY A 587 -1.34 22.19 -5.71
N VAL A 588 -0.34 22.06 -6.58
CA VAL A 588 -0.53 21.57 -7.96
C VAL A 588 -1.06 20.13 -7.95
N ALA A 589 -0.44 19.25 -7.14
CA ALA A 589 -0.89 17.86 -7.02
C ALA A 589 -2.35 17.75 -6.56
N LEU A 590 -2.81 18.62 -5.67
CA LEU A 590 -4.18 18.63 -5.17
C LEU A 590 -5.22 19.14 -6.17
N GLY A 591 -4.81 19.78 -7.27
CA GLY A 591 -5.73 20.29 -8.28
C GLY A 591 -6.64 19.22 -8.88
N LEU A 592 -6.15 17.98 -9.03
CA LEU A 592 -6.93 16.86 -9.54
C LEU A 592 -8.04 16.37 -8.61
N VAL A 593 -7.91 16.63 -7.29
CA VAL A 593 -8.89 16.17 -6.30
C VAL A 593 -10.24 16.83 -6.49
N ARG A 594 -10.25 18.10 -6.95
CA ARG A 594 -11.49 18.87 -7.15
C ARG A 594 -12.47 18.24 -8.13
N PRO A 595 -12.09 17.86 -9.37
CA PRO A 595 -13.01 17.22 -10.30
C PRO A 595 -13.36 15.77 -9.90
N LEU A 596 -12.43 15.01 -9.31
CA LEU A 596 -12.64 13.61 -8.97
C LEU A 596 -13.40 13.41 -7.66
N GLY A 597 -13.14 14.23 -6.63
CA GLY A 597 -13.73 14.08 -5.32
C GLY A 597 -15.24 14.19 -5.28
N ARG A 598 -15.83 15.01 -6.13
CA ARG A 598 -17.30 15.16 -6.26
C ARG A 598 -17.97 13.96 -6.96
N GLN A 599 -17.25 13.28 -7.85
CA GLN A 599 -17.80 12.22 -8.70
C GLN A 599 -17.48 10.82 -8.16
N ALA A 600 -16.27 10.60 -7.70
CA ALA A 600 -15.73 9.31 -7.29
C ALA A 600 -14.85 9.43 -6.04
N PRO A 601 -15.38 9.86 -4.87
CA PRO A 601 -14.57 10.09 -3.68
C PRO A 601 -13.80 8.84 -3.23
N ARG A 602 -14.31 7.64 -3.51
CA ARG A 602 -13.63 6.37 -3.20
C ARG A 602 -12.33 6.15 -3.98
N ALA A 603 -12.22 6.76 -5.17
CA ALA A 603 -11.04 6.64 -6.01
C ALA A 603 -9.98 7.72 -5.73
N ILE A 604 -10.22 8.62 -4.75
CA ILE A 604 -9.33 9.74 -4.44
C ILE A 604 -9.33 10.06 -2.94
N GLY A 605 -9.59 9.05 -2.10
CA GLY A 605 -9.78 9.20 -0.66
C GLY A 605 -8.58 9.81 0.05
N TRP A 606 -7.35 9.41 -0.34
CA TRP A 606 -6.13 9.99 0.22
C TRP A 606 -5.95 11.44 -0.19
N GLY A 607 -6.18 11.75 -1.46
CA GLY A 607 -6.17 13.15 -1.94
C GLY A 607 -7.16 14.04 -1.20
N LEU A 608 -8.37 13.53 -0.89
CA LEU A 608 -9.36 14.23 -0.07
C LEU A 608 -8.86 14.44 1.37
N ALA A 609 -8.20 13.44 1.96
CA ALA A 609 -7.60 13.53 3.29
C ALA A 609 -6.48 14.58 3.35
N VAL A 610 -5.64 14.65 2.31
CA VAL A 610 -4.60 15.69 2.17
C VAL A 610 -5.23 17.06 1.92
N ALA A 611 -6.31 17.15 1.15
CA ALA A 611 -7.02 18.39 0.91
C ALA A 611 -7.64 18.98 2.19
N GLU A 612 -8.08 18.16 3.15
CA GLU A 612 -8.49 18.60 4.48
C GLU A 612 -7.33 19.28 5.23
N ALA A 613 -6.12 18.71 5.16
CA ALA A 613 -4.93 19.31 5.73
C ALA A 613 -4.53 20.62 5.03
N TRP A 614 -4.61 20.65 3.70
CA TRP A 614 -4.35 21.86 2.91
C TRP A 614 -5.29 23.02 3.30
N LEU A 615 -6.60 22.72 3.40
CA LEU A 615 -7.64 23.72 3.69
C LEU A 615 -7.58 24.23 5.12
N ASP A 616 -7.35 23.34 6.11
CA ASP A 616 -7.18 23.75 7.51
C ASP A 616 -5.85 24.51 7.73
N GLY A 617 -4.86 24.32 6.85
CA GLY A 617 -3.46 24.67 7.02
C GLY A 617 -2.84 23.74 8.07
N PRO A 618 -1.80 22.97 7.78
CA PRO A 618 -1.19 22.09 8.77
C PRO A 618 -0.97 22.82 10.11
N ARG A 619 -1.33 22.17 11.21
CA ARG A 619 -0.94 22.67 12.53
C ARG A 619 0.54 22.38 12.69
N GLU A 620 1.34 23.41 12.69
CA GLU A 620 2.77 23.37 12.89
C GLU A 620 3.04 23.50 14.38
N ILE A 621 3.36 22.39 15.05
CA ILE A 621 3.51 22.35 16.50
C ILE A 621 4.99 22.18 16.84
N ALA A 622 5.62 23.26 17.38
CA ALA A 622 6.97 23.22 17.90
C ALA A 622 6.95 23.12 19.42
N VAL A 623 7.55 22.07 19.97
CA VAL A 623 7.77 21.93 21.42
C VAL A 623 9.25 22.16 21.71
N VAL A 624 9.54 23.19 22.48
CA VAL A 624 10.92 23.61 22.78
C VAL A 624 11.24 23.36 24.25
N GLY A 625 12.28 22.58 24.50
CA GLY A 625 12.76 22.25 25.84
C GLY A 625 13.69 21.03 25.84
N PRO A 626 14.42 20.77 26.92
CA PRO A 626 15.26 19.58 27.05
C PRO A 626 14.43 18.30 26.91
N PHE A 627 14.93 17.32 26.15
CA PHE A 627 14.20 16.06 25.89
C PHE A 627 13.91 15.24 27.15
N ASP A 628 14.75 15.33 28.17
CA ASP A 628 14.61 14.66 29.44
C ASP A 628 13.74 15.41 30.46
N ASP A 629 13.30 16.64 30.14
CA ASP A 629 12.40 17.41 31.00
C ASP A 629 10.98 16.85 30.97
N ALA A 630 10.34 16.76 32.15
CA ALA A 630 9.00 16.20 32.29
C ALA A 630 7.93 17.07 31.60
N ALA A 631 8.08 18.41 31.61
CA ALA A 631 7.15 19.31 30.95
C ALA A 631 7.28 19.23 29.42
N THR A 632 8.52 19.09 28.89
CA THR A 632 8.74 18.84 27.46
C THR A 632 8.03 17.56 27.01
N ARG A 633 8.19 16.45 27.76
CA ARG A 633 7.52 15.19 27.47
C ARG A 633 5.99 15.31 27.52
N ALA A 634 5.45 16.03 28.50
CA ALA A 634 4.00 16.26 28.62
C ALA A 634 3.46 17.05 27.42
N LEU A 635 4.13 18.15 27.03
CA LEU A 635 3.75 18.94 25.87
C LEU A 635 3.85 18.13 24.56
N ARG A 636 4.93 17.36 24.39
CA ARG A 636 5.11 16.45 23.26
C ARG A 636 3.96 15.43 23.17
N ARG A 637 3.58 14.79 24.29
CA ARG A 637 2.49 13.84 24.35
C ARG A 637 1.18 14.47 23.83
N VAL A 638 0.86 15.66 24.29
CA VAL A 638 -0.34 16.40 23.85
C VAL A 638 -0.23 16.78 22.36
N ALA A 639 0.94 17.21 21.89
CA ALA A 639 1.16 17.54 20.48
C ALA A 639 0.91 16.34 19.56
N LEU A 640 1.43 15.15 19.90
CA LEU A 640 1.21 13.91 19.13
C LEU A 640 -0.25 13.45 19.15
N MET A 641 -1.03 13.84 20.18
CA MET A 641 -2.48 13.58 20.26
C MET A 641 -3.33 14.55 19.44
N ALA A 642 -2.74 15.49 18.71
CA ALA A 642 -3.46 16.45 17.88
C ALA A 642 -4.33 15.74 16.82
N THR A 643 -5.60 16.15 16.72
CA THR A 643 -6.54 15.61 15.70
C THR A 643 -6.68 16.53 14.49
N ALA A 644 -6.08 17.71 14.52
CA ALA A 644 -6.11 18.64 13.40
C ALA A 644 -5.52 18.00 12.13
N PRO A 645 -6.19 18.09 10.97
CA PRO A 645 -5.71 17.51 9.72
C PRO A 645 -4.28 17.94 9.38
N GLY A 646 -3.40 16.99 9.07
CA GLY A 646 -2.03 17.26 8.67
C GLY A 646 -1.15 17.93 9.73
N ALA A 647 -1.46 17.76 11.03
CA ALA A 647 -0.63 18.29 12.11
C ALA A 647 0.78 17.69 12.06
N VAL A 648 1.79 18.54 12.14
CA VAL A 648 3.21 18.16 12.24
C VAL A 648 3.76 18.56 13.60
N VAL A 649 4.65 17.73 14.16
CA VAL A 649 5.22 17.93 15.50
C VAL A 649 6.74 17.91 15.42
N ALA A 650 7.36 19.00 15.80
CA ALA A 650 8.82 19.11 15.99
C ALA A 650 9.12 19.33 17.46
N VAL A 651 10.09 18.57 18.00
CA VAL A 651 10.59 18.76 19.36
C VAL A 651 12.08 19.06 19.30
N GLY A 652 12.54 20.06 20.04
CA GLY A 652 13.95 20.40 20.02
C GLY A 652 14.36 21.28 21.17
N GLU A 653 15.68 21.40 21.38
CA GLU A 653 16.24 22.36 22.32
C GLU A 653 16.32 23.76 21.67
N PRO A 654 16.34 24.83 22.47
CA PRO A 654 16.48 26.16 21.93
C PRO A 654 17.80 26.30 21.16
N ALA A 655 17.72 26.60 19.86
CA ALA A 655 18.92 26.84 19.05
C ALA A 655 19.49 28.25 19.30
N GLU A 656 20.74 28.32 19.73
CA GLU A 656 21.41 29.61 19.99
C GLU A 656 21.75 30.38 18.69
N ASP A 657 21.87 29.69 17.53
CA ASP A 657 22.34 30.29 16.26
C ASP A 657 21.43 30.06 15.05
N GLY A 658 20.17 29.71 15.22
CA GLY A 658 19.19 29.59 14.10
C GLY A 658 19.54 28.56 13.00
N GLY A 659 20.47 27.66 13.27
CA GLY A 659 20.97 26.67 12.30
C GLY A 659 20.43 25.29 12.54
N GLY A 660 19.66 24.78 11.57
CA GLY A 660 19.14 23.39 11.51
C GLY A 660 18.15 23.27 10.36
N PRO A 661 17.89 22.05 9.86
CA PRO A 661 16.95 21.84 8.75
C PRO A 661 15.51 22.19 9.14
N VAL A 662 15.19 22.20 10.44
CA VAL A 662 13.83 22.37 10.97
C VAL A 662 13.53 23.84 11.21
N ALA A 663 13.01 24.51 10.18
CA ALA A 663 12.61 25.93 10.29
C ALA A 663 11.52 26.13 11.35
N LEU A 664 10.69 25.12 11.59
CA LEU A 664 9.62 25.17 12.61
C LEU A 664 10.15 25.39 14.03
N LEU A 665 11.38 25.01 14.35
CA LEU A 665 12.01 25.21 15.66
C LEU A 665 12.79 26.54 15.77
N ARG A 666 13.04 27.24 14.65
CA ARG A 666 13.83 28.48 14.65
C ARG A 666 13.11 29.59 15.37
N ASP A 667 13.86 30.42 16.09
CA ASP A 667 13.35 31.59 16.83
C ASP A 667 12.23 31.23 17.83
N ARG A 668 12.31 30.06 18.46
CA ARG A 668 11.38 29.60 19.49
C ARG A 668 12.11 29.47 20.84
N PRO A 669 12.11 30.50 21.68
CA PRO A 669 12.77 30.44 22.98
C PRO A 669 11.92 29.66 24.02
N LEU A 670 12.57 29.27 25.10
CA LEU A 670 11.87 28.89 26.33
C LEU A 670 11.05 30.07 26.85
N GLN A 671 9.92 29.79 27.49
CA GLN A 671 9.10 30.80 28.14
C GLN A 671 9.50 30.92 29.61
N ASP A 672 10.07 32.07 29.99
CA ASP A 672 10.61 32.30 31.33
C ASP A 672 11.58 31.19 31.81
N GLY A 673 12.34 30.62 30.88
CA GLY A 673 13.27 29.53 31.16
C GLY A 673 12.65 28.13 31.26
N HIS A 674 11.37 27.99 30.94
CA HIS A 674 10.62 26.73 30.97
C HIS A 674 10.24 26.23 29.56
N PRO A 675 10.05 24.92 29.37
CA PRO A 675 9.56 24.35 28.12
C PRO A 675 8.26 25.00 27.65
N ALA A 676 8.12 25.16 26.33
CA ALA A 676 6.94 25.78 25.74
C ALA A 676 6.58 25.12 24.39
N ALA A 677 5.29 25.12 24.08
CA ALA A 677 4.74 24.74 22.79
C ALA A 677 4.29 25.96 21.99
N TYR A 678 4.60 25.96 20.71
CA TYR A 678 4.20 26.97 19.73
C TYR A 678 3.28 26.29 18.71
N VAL A 679 2.05 26.77 18.55
CA VAL A 679 1.10 26.27 17.57
C VAL A 679 0.93 27.30 16.47
N CYS A 680 1.38 26.97 15.27
CA CYS A 680 1.42 27.86 14.13
C CYS A 680 0.55 27.35 12.97
N ARG A 681 0.23 28.25 12.04
CA ARG A 681 -0.28 27.97 10.70
C ARG A 681 0.49 28.86 9.73
N HIS A 682 1.09 28.27 8.72
CA HIS A 682 1.94 29.00 7.78
C HIS A 682 3.00 29.85 8.50
N PHE A 683 3.62 29.26 9.52
CA PHE A 683 4.62 29.89 10.40
C PHE A 683 4.11 31.11 11.19
N VAL A 684 2.81 31.42 11.17
CA VAL A 684 2.19 32.42 12.03
C VAL A 684 1.67 31.74 13.30
N CYS A 685 2.32 32.02 14.41
CA CYS A 685 2.08 31.32 15.67
C CYS A 685 1.10 32.08 16.57
N ARG A 686 0.35 31.31 17.36
CA ARG A 686 -0.38 31.79 18.54
C ARG A 686 0.60 32.12 19.66
N ALA A 687 0.11 32.70 20.76
CA ALA A 687 0.90 32.83 21.97
C ALA A 687 1.40 31.44 22.42
N PRO A 688 2.70 31.32 22.73
CA PRO A 688 3.25 30.06 23.23
C PRO A 688 2.66 29.69 24.59
N THR A 689 2.61 28.41 24.89
CA THR A 689 2.13 27.92 26.18
C THR A 689 3.04 26.84 26.76
N GLY A 690 3.27 26.85 28.07
CA GLY A 690 3.86 25.74 28.83
C GLY A 690 2.80 24.83 29.48
N ASP A 691 1.51 25.15 29.31
CA ASP A 691 0.41 24.39 29.89
C ASP A 691 -0.15 23.34 28.91
N ALA A 692 -0.10 22.08 29.33
CA ALA A 692 -0.55 20.95 28.49
C ALA A 692 -2.07 21.01 28.17
N ALA A 693 -2.92 21.49 29.10
CA ALA A 693 -4.35 21.58 28.87
C ALA A 693 -4.68 22.72 27.89
N GLU A 694 -3.96 23.85 27.99
CA GLU A 694 -4.07 24.93 27.01
C GLU A 694 -3.62 24.48 25.63
N LEU A 695 -2.50 23.74 25.52
CA LEU A 695 -2.04 23.16 24.27
C LEU A 695 -3.09 22.22 23.69
N ALA A 696 -3.66 21.33 24.50
CA ALA A 696 -4.71 20.40 24.07
C ALA A 696 -5.90 21.15 23.44
N ALA A 697 -6.34 22.24 24.05
CA ALA A 697 -7.41 23.07 23.49
C ALA A 697 -7.02 23.75 22.16
N GLN A 698 -5.73 24.09 21.96
CA GLN A 698 -5.25 24.72 20.73
C GLN A 698 -5.16 23.75 19.55
N VAL A 699 -4.84 22.46 19.80
CA VAL A 699 -4.59 21.44 18.77
C VAL A 699 -5.74 20.44 18.60
N GLY A 700 -6.83 20.58 19.35
CA GLY A 700 -7.97 19.69 19.29
C GLY A 700 -7.68 18.30 19.88
N SER A 701 -6.65 18.17 20.73
CA SER A 701 -6.38 16.89 21.38
C SER A 701 -7.35 16.66 22.55
N ARG A 702 -7.66 15.39 22.79
CA ARG A 702 -8.38 14.99 24.01
C ARG A 702 -7.41 15.05 25.20
N ASP A 703 -7.92 15.34 26.39
CA ASP A 703 -7.14 15.22 27.60
C ASP A 703 -6.52 13.83 27.66
N ALA A 704 -5.20 13.78 27.69
CA ALA A 704 -4.46 12.55 27.97
C ALA A 704 -4.54 12.28 29.48
N GLY A 705 -5.70 11.79 29.92
CA GLY A 705 -5.89 11.34 31.28
C GLY A 705 -5.27 9.99 31.54
#